data_fdaf41a988c3b066d98b515e097c0cbc
#
_entry.id   fdaf41a988c3b066d98b515e097c0cbc
#
_cell.length_a   1.000
_cell.length_b   1.000
_cell.length_c   1.000
_cell.angle_alpha   90.00
_cell.angle_beta   90.00
_cell.angle_gamma   90.00
#
_symmetry.space_group_name_H-M   'P 1'
#
loop_
_entity.id
_entity.type
_entity.pdbx_description
1 polymer ?
#
loop_
_entity_poly.entity_id
_entity_poly.type
_entity_poly.pdbx_seq_one_letter_code
_entity_poly.pdbx_strand_id
1 'polypeptide(L)'
;MRKLATLLTVILGIAIASVSHAQTKTANISGRVVDEKQSPIPAATVSLHKAKDSSLVKMTVTSKEGNFEISATAETSYFVKVTAVGFAPAFSASFSLGAGEDRKLEGFSLATQTKDLKAVTVAARKPLVEQRLDRTIVNVEAAVTNVGASALEVLEKSPGISVDRDGNISLKGKQGVQVYIDGRPSYLSGTDLANMLRNMNASQLDQIEIMTNPPAKYDAAGNSGIINIKTKKTKTLGYNGTLSLGYGQGRYHKINESANFNYRKNKVNLFANIGYSNRKNFNNLDIQRKFIDGSTKELKSHFDQESRMREGGESFNGKVGLDFYASKKTTLGLVIGGFSNPGTFRNYSDIFISDPSKVLLGITRANTSNDRSWKNFNTNLNFRHVFDTTGKEITADADYLTYRSKNNQYLVNSYFDPNGHPTESPDTLLGDLPQNITIYSAKVDYVHPMKKGAKFEAGIKSSFVKTDNDAVYDSVQNGQRVRDINRTNHFIYEENVNAAYVNYSRPLSKQLSGQFGLRLEHTNAKGNQVTTGEKFSRNYAQLFPTAYLQYTADKSNTFVLNYGRRIQRPNYEDLNPFILFLDKYTYEKGNPNLKPQFAHNVELSHTFKGFLTTTLNYTKTTDIITEVLEQKVDGNETSVSPRNIASQRQYGISVSAGVPVSKWWTANLWANVYNNNYKGIVNNDHVEIGATTGQFNLSNQFKLGKTVNAELSGFYRTPGVEGVFRIQSFGMVNVGISKQVLKGKGSVRFSVRDLFWTQKIDGSSRFSNIDAAFQQERDSRVYSVNFTYRFSKGKANGVKRRASSASDEQNRIKVDNGN
;
A
#
# COMPACT_ATOMS: atom_id res chain seq x y z
N MET A 1 7.81 -32.81 18.28
CA MET A 1 7.68 -31.91 19.44
C MET A 1 8.96 -31.83 20.30
N ARG A 2 9.71 -32.91 20.58
CA ARG A 2 10.96 -32.85 21.39
C ARG A 2 12.12 -32.05 20.73
N LYS A 3 12.29 -32.08 19.43
CA LYS A 3 13.36 -31.33 18.72
C LYS A 3 13.11 -29.81 18.61
N LEU A 4 11.86 -29.35 18.69
CA LEU A 4 11.51 -27.93 18.68
C LEU A 4 11.72 -27.27 20.07
N ALA A 5 11.48 -28.06 21.13
CA ALA A 5 11.73 -27.62 22.50
C ALA A 5 13.23 -27.46 22.79
N THR A 6 14.07 -28.33 22.23
CA THR A 6 15.54 -28.24 22.38
C THR A 6 16.13 -27.04 21.65
N LEU A 7 15.57 -26.68 20.49
CA LEU A 7 16.00 -25.48 19.75
C LEU A 7 15.61 -24.18 20.47
N LEU A 8 14.42 -24.15 21.08
CA LEU A 8 13.96 -22.99 21.86
C LEU A 8 14.77 -22.80 23.16
N THR A 9 15.17 -23.88 23.82
CA THR A 9 16.01 -23.84 25.03
C THR A 9 17.46 -23.42 24.72
N VAL A 10 18.00 -23.78 23.57
CA VAL A 10 19.32 -23.34 23.14
C VAL A 10 19.32 -21.84 22.76
N ILE A 11 18.27 -21.36 22.11
CA ILE A 11 18.12 -19.94 21.78
C ILE A 11 17.90 -19.10 23.05
N LEU A 12 17.17 -19.61 24.03
CA LEU A 12 16.94 -18.93 25.32
C LEU A 12 18.21 -18.95 26.20
N GLY A 13 19.06 -20.00 26.10
CA GLY A 13 20.33 -20.09 26.82
C GLY A 13 21.43 -19.15 26.32
N ILE A 14 21.42 -18.82 25.02
CA ILE A 14 22.40 -17.87 24.43
C ILE A 14 22.05 -16.40 24.75
N ALA A 15 20.80 -16.10 25.11
CA ALA A 15 20.35 -14.74 25.44
C ALA A 15 20.66 -14.31 26.90
N ILE A 16 21.15 -15.20 27.77
CA ILE A 16 21.38 -14.91 29.21
C ILE A 16 22.86 -14.69 29.54
N ALA A 17 23.78 -15.02 28.65
CA ALA A 17 25.23 -14.87 28.93
C ALA A 17 25.81 -13.64 28.24
N SER A 18 25.71 -12.46 28.82
CA SER A 18 26.68 -11.36 28.73
C SER A 18 26.13 -10.06 29.31
N VAL A 19 26.17 -9.89 30.61
CA VAL A 19 26.20 -8.54 31.22
C VAL A 19 27.34 -8.51 32.25
N SER A 20 28.55 -8.35 31.76
CA SER A 20 29.67 -7.84 32.57
C SER A 20 29.72 -6.33 32.40
N HIS A 21 29.30 -5.56 33.40
CA HIS A 21 29.51 -4.12 33.46
C HIS A 21 30.95 -3.84 33.95
N ALA A 22 31.86 -3.58 33.04
CA ALA A 22 33.09 -2.89 33.36
C ALA A 22 32.76 -1.40 33.61
N GLN A 23 32.97 -0.91 34.82
CA GLN A 23 32.90 0.51 35.12
C GLN A 23 34.06 1.21 34.38
N THR A 24 33.76 1.88 33.26
CA THR A 24 34.71 2.73 32.57
C THR A 24 34.89 4.03 33.35
N LYS A 25 36.09 4.29 33.82
CA LYS A 25 36.47 5.58 34.45
C LYS A 25 36.32 6.69 33.38
N THR A 26 35.58 7.73 33.71
CA THR A 26 35.38 8.90 32.85
C THR A 26 36.23 10.07 33.35
N ALA A 27 36.73 10.89 32.45
CA ALA A 27 37.44 12.14 32.72
C ALA A 27 36.71 13.29 32.03
N ASN A 28 36.78 14.50 32.59
CA ASN A 28 36.17 15.70 32.06
C ASN A 28 37.14 16.51 31.20
N ILE A 29 36.67 17.00 30.07
CA ILE A 29 37.37 17.89 29.18
C ILE A 29 36.67 19.24 29.24
N SER A 30 37.37 20.30 29.59
CA SER A 30 36.82 21.65 29.66
C SER A 30 37.62 22.63 28.79
N GLY A 31 36.99 23.73 28.42
CA GLY A 31 37.68 24.80 27.68
C GLY A 31 36.75 25.99 27.45
N ARG A 32 37.29 27.00 26.74
CA ARG A 32 36.54 28.25 26.42
C ARG A 32 36.63 28.57 24.93
N VAL A 33 35.51 29.05 24.37
CA VAL A 33 35.37 29.44 22.97
C VAL A 33 35.15 30.94 22.88
N VAL A 34 35.99 31.62 22.10
CA VAL A 34 35.96 33.09 21.92
C VAL A 34 36.07 33.42 20.41
N ASP A 35 35.74 34.65 20.04
CA ASP A 35 36.01 35.18 18.69
C ASP A 35 37.42 35.79 18.59
N GLU A 36 37.78 36.35 17.42
CA GLU A 36 39.04 37.01 17.20
C GLU A 36 39.28 38.23 18.11
N LYS A 37 38.20 38.78 18.69
CA LYS A 37 38.24 39.94 19.62
C LYS A 37 38.20 39.52 21.08
N GLN A 38 38.41 38.22 21.37
CA GLN A 38 38.32 37.64 22.71
C GLN A 38 36.93 37.67 23.36
N SER A 39 35.85 37.97 22.58
CA SER A 39 34.50 37.95 23.11
C SER A 39 33.97 36.49 23.17
N PRO A 40 33.26 36.08 24.22
CA PRO A 40 32.76 34.72 24.33
C PRO A 40 31.70 34.42 23.25
N ILE A 41 31.74 33.22 22.68
CA ILE A 41 30.78 32.73 21.71
C ILE A 41 29.81 31.77 22.44
N PRO A 42 28.58 32.19 22.75
CA PRO A 42 27.58 31.34 23.35
C PRO A 42 26.93 30.39 22.32
N ALA A 43 26.47 29.24 22.80
CA ALA A 43 25.80 28.22 21.97
C ALA A 43 26.62 27.68 20.78
N ALA A 44 27.97 27.78 20.85
CA ALA A 44 28.85 27.11 19.90
C ALA A 44 28.77 25.59 20.15
N THR A 45 28.70 24.82 19.11
CA THR A 45 28.67 23.36 19.20
C THR A 45 30.07 22.83 19.36
N VAL A 46 30.36 22.15 20.45
CA VAL A 46 31.62 21.48 20.76
C VAL A 46 31.43 19.97 20.64
N SER A 47 32.17 19.36 19.74
CA SER A 47 32.08 17.91 19.46
C SER A 47 33.42 17.22 19.75
N LEU A 48 33.37 16.14 20.51
CA LEU A 48 34.51 15.30 20.84
C LEU A 48 34.58 14.14 19.84
N HIS A 49 35.74 13.94 19.26
CA HIS A 49 35.99 12.90 18.25
C HIS A 49 37.18 12.02 18.66
N LYS A 50 37.12 10.71 18.29
CA LYS A 50 38.29 9.82 18.41
C LYS A 50 39.36 10.21 17.42
N ALA A 51 40.61 10.31 17.84
CA ALA A 51 41.73 10.69 16.97
C ALA A 51 41.99 9.65 15.85
N LYS A 52 41.69 8.36 16.11
CA LYS A 52 42.01 7.25 15.21
C LYS A 52 41.14 7.24 13.90
N ASP A 53 39.87 7.58 13.99
CA ASP A 53 38.91 7.43 12.88
C ASP A 53 37.97 8.62 12.72
N SER A 54 38.15 9.68 13.49
CA SER A 54 37.33 10.88 13.55
C SER A 54 35.86 10.61 13.88
N SER A 55 35.52 9.47 14.46
CA SER A 55 34.16 9.15 14.90
C SER A 55 33.72 10.07 16.03
N LEU A 56 32.50 10.56 15.98
CA LEU A 56 31.89 11.39 17.01
C LEU A 56 31.62 10.57 18.27
N VAL A 57 32.10 11.05 19.40
CA VAL A 57 31.94 10.45 20.74
C VAL A 57 30.80 11.13 21.49
N LYS A 58 30.87 12.47 21.62
CA LYS A 58 29.93 13.26 22.38
C LYS A 58 29.85 14.70 21.86
N MET A 59 28.77 15.42 22.15
CA MET A 59 28.62 16.85 21.84
C MET A 59 28.05 17.59 23.03
N THR A 60 28.46 18.86 23.15
CA THR A 60 27.93 19.84 24.11
C THR A 60 27.84 21.20 23.42
N VAL A 61 27.28 22.19 24.09
CA VAL A 61 27.27 23.59 23.64
C VAL A 61 27.88 24.51 24.68
N THR A 62 28.46 25.61 24.22
CA THR A 62 29.08 26.59 25.15
C THR A 62 28.02 27.37 25.93
N SER A 63 28.36 27.73 27.18
CA SER A 63 27.57 28.62 28.04
C SER A 63 27.52 30.07 27.49
N LYS A 64 26.87 30.98 28.21
CA LYS A 64 26.85 32.41 27.86
C LYS A 64 28.25 33.04 27.94
N GLU A 65 29.09 32.53 28.76
CA GLU A 65 30.50 32.96 28.96
C GLU A 65 31.47 32.23 28.03
N GLY A 66 30.96 31.42 27.10
CA GLY A 66 31.76 30.67 26.13
C GLY A 66 32.42 29.39 26.67
N ASN A 67 32.12 28.97 27.90
CA ASN A 67 32.74 27.79 28.51
C ASN A 67 31.99 26.51 28.10
N PHE A 68 32.70 25.39 27.97
CA PHE A 68 32.13 24.07 27.75
C PHE A 68 32.80 23.02 28.66
N GLU A 69 32.04 21.96 28.88
CA GLU A 69 32.49 20.76 29.58
C GLU A 69 31.91 19.52 28.86
N ILE A 70 32.74 18.50 28.68
CA ILE A 70 32.38 17.25 28.02
C ILE A 70 33.13 16.09 28.64
N SER A 71 32.44 15.06 29.07
CA SER A 71 33.01 13.86 29.67
C SER A 71 33.24 12.75 28.66
N ALA A 72 34.37 12.06 28.75
CA ALA A 72 34.73 10.92 27.90
C ALA A 72 35.39 9.80 28.69
N THR A 73 35.47 8.60 28.08
CA THR A 73 36.20 7.47 28.66
C THR A 73 37.71 7.68 28.57
N ALA A 74 38.44 7.36 29.66
CA ALA A 74 39.89 7.38 29.69
C ALA A 74 40.51 6.32 28.72
N GLU A 75 41.82 6.43 28.52
CA GLU A 75 42.64 5.49 27.71
C GLU A 75 42.40 5.53 26.19
N THR A 76 41.84 6.61 25.67
CA THR A 76 41.63 6.81 24.22
C THR A 76 42.14 8.20 23.84
N SER A 77 42.72 8.35 22.64
CA SER A 77 43.10 9.64 22.08
C SER A 77 41.93 10.33 21.38
N TYR A 78 41.74 11.61 21.69
CA TYR A 78 40.65 12.45 21.22
C TYR A 78 41.15 13.74 20.60
N PHE A 79 40.29 14.41 19.86
CA PHE A 79 40.39 15.82 19.52
C PHE A 79 39.01 16.48 19.63
N VAL A 80 38.99 17.76 19.91
CA VAL A 80 37.76 18.57 19.98
C VAL A 80 37.61 19.40 18.69
N LYS A 81 36.41 19.42 18.15
CA LYS A 81 35.99 20.28 17.03
C LYS A 81 34.93 21.24 17.53
N VAL A 82 35.18 22.55 17.34
CA VAL A 82 34.24 23.62 17.71
C VAL A 82 33.66 24.24 16.43
N THR A 83 32.35 24.46 16.40
CA THR A 83 31.64 25.10 15.29
C THR A 83 30.60 26.09 15.80
N ALA A 84 30.52 27.27 15.20
CA ALA A 84 29.48 28.25 15.46
C ALA A 84 29.00 28.91 14.16
N VAL A 85 27.76 29.41 14.16
CA VAL A 85 27.17 30.04 12.97
C VAL A 85 27.93 31.35 12.65
N GLY A 86 28.43 31.47 11.45
CA GLY A 86 29.21 32.64 11.01
C GLY A 86 30.70 32.55 11.25
N PHE A 87 31.20 31.44 11.81
CA PHE A 87 32.61 31.25 12.12
C PHE A 87 33.24 30.04 11.43
N ALA A 88 34.51 30.05 11.18
CA ALA A 88 35.28 28.91 10.69
C ALA A 88 35.42 27.86 11.80
N PRO A 89 35.33 26.53 11.49
CA PRO A 89 35.53 25.48 12.50
C PRO A 89 36.97 25.52 13.07
N ALA A 90 37.11 25.37 14.36
CA ALA A 90 38.40 25.20 15.04
C ALA A 90 38.56 23.78 15.59
N PHE A 91 39.81 23.30 15.66
CA PHE A 91 40.14 21.95 16.10
C PHE A 91 41.24 22.03 17.16
N SER A 92 41.17 21.18 18.18
CA SER A 92 42.31 20.97 19.08
C SER A 92 43.34 20.06 18.42
N ALA A 93 44.57 20.11 18.92
CA ALA A 93 45.50 18.99 18.75
C ALA A 93 44.91 17.70 19.38
N SER A 94 45.35 16.55 18.88
CA SER A 94 44.96 15.26 19.48
C SER A 94 45.60 15.12 20.86
N PHE A 95 44.84 14.63 21.84
CA PHE A 95 45.27 14.41 23.20
C PHE A 95 44.73 13.08 23.75
N SER A 96 45.44 12.49 24.71
CA SER A 96 44.98 11.30 25.41
C SER A 96 44.46 11.69 26.78
N LEU A 97 43.50 10.97 27.30
CA LEU A 97 42.92 11.14 28.63
C LEU A 97 43.44 10.03 29.55
N GLY A 98 44.07 10.41 30.68
CA GLY A 98 44.36 9.51 31.79
C GLY A 98 43.10 9.15 32.59
N ALA A 99 43.11 8.04 33.29
CA ALA A 99 41.98 7.59 34.12
C ALA A 99 41.73 8.53 35.32
N GLY A 100 40.62 9.30 35.28
CA GLY A 100 40.22 10.23 36.32
C GLY A 100 40.95 11.58 36.30
N GLU A 101 41.69 11.91 35.23
CA GLU A 101 42.41 13.17 35.06
C GLU A 101 41.58 14.13 34.19
N ASP A 102 41.06 15.21 34.81
CA ASP A 102 40.37 16.25 34.10
C ASP A 102 41.33 17.04 33.20
N ARG A 103 40.91 17.25 31.90
CA ARG A 103 41.74 17.95 30.92
C ARG A 103 41.16 19.30 30.59
N LYS A 104 41.90 20.38 30.90
CA LYS A 104 41.56 21.73 30.43
C LYS A 104 42.31 22.00 29.13
N LEU A 105 41.55 22.28 28.04
CA LEU A 105 42.08 22.67 26.73
C LEU A 105 42.34 24.17 26.70
N GLU A 106 43.33 24.58 25.90
CA GLU A 106 43.54 25.99 25.59
C GLU A 106 42.29 26.55 24.89
N GLY A 107 42.03 27.86 25.04
CA GLY A 107 40.84 28.50 24.48
C GLY A 107 40.80 28.41 22.96
N PHE A 108 39.64 28.12 22.42
CA PHE A 108 39.38 28.10 20.96
C PHE A 108 39.05 29.53 20.47
N SER A 109 39.87 30.13 19.62
CA SER A 109 39.56 31.36 18.93
C SER A 109 38.95 31.03 17.55
N LEU A 110 37.71 31.42 17.30
CA LEU A 110 37.02 31.17 16.00
C LEU A 110 37.16 32.41 15.12
N ALA A 111 37.75 32.24 13.91
CA ALA A 111 37.80 33.26 12.89
C ALA A 111 36.45 33.47 12.20
N THR A 112 36.06 34.71 11.92
CA THR A 112 34.81 35.02 11.21
C THR A 112 34.87 34.54 9.77
N GLN A 113 33.91 33.78 9.32
CA GLN A 113 33.85 33.23 7.97
C GLN A 113 32.89 34.03 7.09
N THR A 114 33.41 34.75 6.13
CA THR A 114 32.69 35.57 5.13
C THR A 114 32.31 34.82 3.83
N LYS A 115 32.55 33.52 3.74
CA LYS A 115 32.22 32.74 2.55
C LYS A 115 30.88 31.99 2.72
N ASP A 116 29.97 32.18 1.77
CA ASP A 116 28.77 31.37 1.61
C ASP A 116 29.13 29.86 1.67
N LEU A 117 28.80 29.21 2.74
CA LEU A 117 28.86 27.76 2.83
C LEU A 117 27.82 27.19 1.89
N LYS A 118 28.26 26.63 0.76
CA LYS A 118 27.43 25.64 0.06
C LYS A 118 27.08 24.54 1.06
N ALA A 119 25.88 24.59 1.57
CA ALA A 119 25.36 23.56 2.47
C ALA A 119 25.49 22.20 1.76
N VAL A 120 26.43 21.38 2.22
CA VAL A 120 26.44 19.96 1.87
C VAL A 120 25.26 19.35 2.63
N THR A 121 24.11 19.33 2.00
CA THR A 121 22.94 18.62 2.50
C THR A 121 23.26 17.13 2.43
N VAL A 122 23.77 16.55 3.51
CA VAL A 122 23.78 15.09 3.69
C VAL A 122 22.32 14.70 3.87
N ALA A 123 21.64 14.46 2.76
CA ALA A 123 20.31 13.87 2.78
C ALA A 123 20.47 12.42 3.27
N ALA A 124 20.23 12.19 4.54
CA ALA A 124 20.09 10.83 5.07
C ALA A 124 19.01 10.14 4.22
N ARG A 125 19.36 9.05 3.53
CA ARG A 125 18.39 8.27 2.75
C ARG A 125 17.37 7.69 3.70
N LYS A 126 16.10 7.92 3.43
CA LYS A 126 15.01 7.24 4.15
C LYS A 126 15.19 5.73 3.94
N PRO A 127 15.03 4.90 4.97
CA PRO A 127 15.01 3.46 4.81
C PRO A 127 13.84 3.06 3.91
N LEU A 128 13.94 1.91 3.24
CA LEU A 128 12.85 1.42 2.38
C LEU A 128 11.58 1.19 3.19
N VAL A 129 11.70 0.62 4.38
CA VAL A 129 10.58 0.32 5.28
C VAL A 129 10.86 0.96 6.63
N GLU A 130 9.87 1.68 7.16
CA GLU A 130 9.86 2.25 8.52
C GLU A 130 8.66 1.71 9.28
N GLN A 131 8.87 1.21 10.50
CA GLN A 131 7.78 0.81 11.40
C GLN A 131 7.40 1.97 12.32
N ARG A 132 6.10 2.25 12.42
CA ARG A 132 5.51 3.24 13.34
C ARG A 132 4.46 2.58 14.24
N LEU A 133 3.98 3.29 15.28
CA LEU A 133 3.00 2.78 16.25
C LEU A 133 1.75 2.18 15.58
N ASP A 134 1.19 2.88 14.61
CA ASP A 134 -0.08 2.56 13.95
C ASP A 134 0.07 2.11 12.50
N ARG A 135 1.30 2.12 11.93
CA ARG A 135 1.52 1.84 10.50
C ARG A 135 2.94 1.42 10.15
N THR A 136 3.05 0.71 9.05
CA THR A 136 4.31 0.49 8.34
C THR A 136 4.39 1.49 7.17
N ILE A 137 5.52 2.15 6.98
CA ILE A 137 5.75 3.10 5.89
C ILE A 137 6.74 2.48 4.91
N VAL A 138 6.36 2.43 3.63
CA VAL A 138 7.25 2.07 2.52
C VAL A 138 7.61 3.33 1.74
N ASN A 139 8.89 3.69 1.74
CA ASN A 139 9.40 4.85 1.03
C ASN A 139 9.66 4.49 -0.45
N VAL A 140 8.79 4.93 -1.35
CA VAL A 140 8.75 4.46 -2.75
C VAL A 140 10.04 4.77 -3.51
N GLU A 141 10.65 5.93 -3.28
CA GLU A 141 11.90 6.32 -3.94
C GLU A 141 13.14 5.57 -3.43
N ALA A 142 13.03 4.91 -2.28
CA ALA A 142 14.17 4.18 -1.71
C ALA A 142 14.53 2.92 -2.53
N ALA A 143 13.54 2.29 -3.18
CA ALA A 143 13.75 1.11 -4.02
C ALA A 143 14.06 1.51 -5.48
N VAL A 144 15.15 0.97 -6.02
CA VAL A 144 15.55 1.19 -7.41
C VAL A 144 14.54 0.59 -8.38
N THR A 145 13.99 -0.58 -8.05
CA THR A 145 13.04 -1.33 -8.89
C THR A 145 11.65 -0.71 -8.94
N ASN A 146 11.36 0.32 -8.14
CA ASN A 146 10.07 1.02 -8.17
C ASN A 146 9.99 2.09 -9.27
N VAL A 147 11.12 2.43 -9.90
CA VAL A 147 11.13 3.46 -10.95
C VAL A 147 10.59 2.91 -12.25
N GLY A 148 9.65 3.64 -12.84
CA GLY A 148 8.90 3.20 -14.01
C GLY A 148 7.82 2.15 -13.72
N ALA A 149 7.74 1.68 -12.48
CA ALA A 149 6.65 0.82 -12.04
C ALA A 149 5.35 1.61 -11.86
N SER A 150 4.23 0.91 -11.89
CA SER A 150 2.93 1.43 -11.46
C SER A 150 2.79 1.39 -9.94
N ALA A 151 1.79 2.09 -9.40
CA ALA A 151 1.47 2.00 -7.98
C ALA A 151 1.12 0.56 -7.57
N LEU A 152 0.41 -0.19 -8.41
CA LEU A 152 0.09 -1.60 -8.14
C LEU A 152 1.34 -2.46 -8.03
N GLU A 153 2.30 -2.31 -8.94
CA GLU A 153 3.58 -3.03 -8.89
C GLU A 153 4.44 -2.65 -7.68
N VAL A 154 4.33 -1.42 -7.17
CA VAL A 154 4.97 -1.02 -5.91
C VAL A 154 4.27 -1.69 -4.72
N LEU A 155 2.93 -1.78 -4.74
CA LEU A 155 2.18 -2.50 -3.71
C LEU A 155 2.55 -3.99 -3.68
N GLU A 156 2.63 -4.66 -4.82
CA GLU A 156 3.05 -6.07 -4.92
C GLU A 156 4.41 -6.36 -4.27
N LYS A 157 5.31 -5.36 -4.27
CA LYS A 157 6.63 -5.44 -3.64
C LYS A 157 6.64 -4.97 -2.19
N SER A 158 5.53 -4.41 -1.70
CA SER A 158 5.43 -3.85 -0.36
C SER A 158 5.21 -4.94 0.70
N PRO A 159 5.80 -4.82 1.89
CA PRO A 159 5.68 -5.83 2.93
C PRO A 159 4.22 -6.11 3.31
N GLY A 160 3.85 -7.36 3.33
CA GLY A 160 2.52 -7.80 3.74
C GLY A 160 1.43 -7.66 2.71
N ILE A 161 1.70 -7.09 1.55
CA ILE A 161 0.71 -6.93 0.48
C ILE A 161 0.87 -8.07 -0.52
N SER A 162 -0.24 -8.64 -0.94
CA SER A 162 -0.32 -9.52 -2.11
C SER A 162 -1.47 -9.08 -3.02
N VAL A 163 -1.30 -9.29 -4.31
CA VAL A 163 -2.29 -8.96 -5.34
C VAL A 163 -2.64 -10.25 -6.05
N ASP A 164 -3.92 -10.59 -6.08
CA ASP A 164 -4.40 -11.82 -6.71
C ASP A 164 -4.49 -11.70 -8.25
N ARG A 165 -5.02 -12.75 -8.90
CA ARG A 165 -5.19 -12.82 -10.35
C ARG A 165 -6.08 -11.68 -10.89
N ASP A 166 -7.10 -11.27 -10.13
CA ASP A 166 -8.10 -10.30 -10.54
C ASP A 166 -7.71 -8.87 -10.13
N GLY A 167 -6.59 -8.72 -9.43
CA GLY A 167 -6.07 -7.44 -8.97
C GLY A 167 -6.58 -7.04 -7.59
N ASN A 168 -7.28 -7.93 -6.87
CA ASN A 168 -7.68 -7.68 -5.50
C ASN A 168 -6.47 -7.65 -4.58
N ILE A 169 -6.45 -6.66 -3.70
CA ILE A 169 -5.34 -6.44 -2.79
C ILE A 169 -5.66 -7.09 -1.45
N SER A 170 -4.76 -7.92 -0.97
CA SER A 170 -4.81 -8.50 0.37
C SER A 170 -3.64 -8.04 1.23
N LEU A 171 -3.86 -7.97 2.54
CA LEU A 171 -2.86 -7.54 3.51
C LEU A 171 -2.64 -8.64 4.56
N LYS A 172 -1.39 -9.13 4.66
CA LYS A 172 -1.01 -10.25 5.54
C LYS A 172 -1.90 -11.49 5.34
N GLY A 173 -2.26 -11.78 4.07
CA GLY A 173 -3.15 -12.90 3.70
C GLY A 173 -4.64 -12.67 3.96
N LYS A 174 -5.06 -11.46 4.31
CA LYS A 174 -6.46 -11.08 4.52
C LYS A 174 -6.97 -10.23 3.37
N GLN A 175 -8.13 -10.56 2.82
CA GLN A 175 -8.84 -9.76 1.81
C GLN A 175 -9.60 -8.59 2.46
N GLY A 176 -10.09 -7.66 1.64
CA GLY A 176 -10.90 -6.54 2.12
C GLY A 176 -10.09 -5.37 2.65
N VAL A 177 -9.00 -5.05 1.98
CA VAL A 177 -8.16 -3.87 2.22
C VAL A 177 -8.80 -2.65 1.57
N GLN A 178 -8.87 -1.54 2.29
CA GLN A 178 -9.26 -0.26 1.71
C GLN A 178 -8.03 0.52 1.23
N VAL A 179 -8.07 0.99 -0.01
CA VAL A 179 -7.01 1.83 -0.56
C VAL A 179 -7.40 3.30 -0.49
N TYR A 180 -6.51 4.08 0.09
CA TYR A 180 -6.63 5.53 0.23
C TYR A 180 -5.57 6.21 -0.62
N ILE A 181 -5.89 7.39 -1.15
CA ILE A 181 -4.93 8.27 -1.82
C ILE A 181 -4.92 9.61 -1.09
N ASP A 182 -3.74 9.99 -0.58
CA ASP A 182 -3.56 11.20 0.23
C ASP A 182 -4.50 11.30 1.45
N GLY A 183 -4.88 10.15 2.02
CA GLY A 183 -5.75 10.04 3.19
C GLY A 183 -7.24 10.01 2.88
N ARG A 184 -7.64 9.81 1.63
CA ARG A 184 -9.03 9.70 1.16
C ARG A 184 -9.28 8.34 0.55
N PRO A 185 -10.42 7.69 0.83
CA PRO A 185 -10.75 6.41 0.21
C PRO A 185 -10.83 6.57 -1.31
N SER A 186 -10.37 5.55 -2.03
CA SER A 186 -10.47 5.52 -3.51
C SER A 186 -11.90 5.30 -3.98
N TYR A 187 -12.75 4.70 -3.13
CA TYR A 187 -14.12 4.24 -3.43
C TYR A 187 -14.19 3.23 -4.59
N LEU A 188 -13.05 2.71 -5.02
CA LEU A 188 -12.95 1.65 -6.02
C LEU A 188 -12.52 0.34 -5.36
N SER A 189 -12.86 -0.76 -5.98
CA SER A 189 -12.53 -2.11 -5.55
C SER A 189 -12.20 -3.01 -6.74
N GLY A 190 -11.71 -4.21 -6.46
CA GLY A 190 -11.48 -5.23 -7.47
C GLY A 190 -10.66 -4.74 -8.66
N THR A 191 -11.12 -5.12 -9.84
CA THR A 191 -10.47 -4.82 -11.13
C THR A 191 -10.33 -3.31 -11.39
N ASP A 192 -11.30 -2.50 -10.97
CA ASP A 192 -11.29 -1.05 -11.21
C ASP A 192 -10.24 -0.33 -10.39
N LEU A 193 -10.08 -0.73 -9.12
CA LEU A 193 -8.99 -0.27 -8.28
C LEU A 193 -7.64 -0.69 -8.85
N ALA A 194 -7.53 -1.95 -9.28
CA ALA A 194 -6.31 -2.46 -9.88
C ALA A 194 -5.95 -1.69 -11.16
N ASN A 195 -6.91 -1.40 -12.02
CA ASN A 195 -6.70 -0.62 -13.24
C ASN A 195 -6.28 0.81 -12.94
N MET A 196 -6.91 1.48 -11.97
CA MET A 196 -6.49 2.80 -11.52
C MET A 196 -5.04 2.77 -11.01
N LEU A 197 -4.68 1.79 -10.18
CA LEU A 197 -3.33 1.67 -9.60
C LEU A 197 -2.28 1.25 -10.64
N ARG A 198 -2.62 0.43 -11.65
CA ARG A 198 -1.74 0.13 -12.80
C ARG A 198 -1.39 1.38 -13.59
N ASN A 199 -2.32 2.32 -13.66
CA ASN A 199 -2.17 3.55 -14.42
C ASN A 199 -1.51 4.71 -13.62
N MET A 200 -1.39 4.57 -12.29
CA MET A 200 -0.70 5.52 -11.44
C MET A 200 0.80 5.23 -11.42
N ASN A 201 1.62 6.18 -11.88
CA ASN A 201 3.07 6.00 -11.95
C ASN A 201 3.72 6.12 -10.56
N ALA A 202 4.63 5.20 -10.22
CA ALA A 202 5.38 5.22 -8.96
C ALA A 202 6.19 6.50 -8.74
N SER A 203 6.59 7.21 -9.81
CA SER A 203 7.28 8.51 -9.71
C SER A 203 6.45 9.61 -9.06
N GLN A 204 5.12 9.48 -9.08
CA GLN A 204 4.18 10.40 -8.43
C GLN A 204 4.03 10.13 -6.92
N LEU A 205 4.51 8.98 -6.44
CA LEU A 205 4.35 8.53 -5.06
C LEU A 205 5.53 8.98 -4.19
N ASP A 206 5.24 9.38 -2.95
CA ASP A 206 6.24 9.63 -1.89
C ASP A 206 6.42 8.37 -1.05
N GLN A 207 5.32 7.88 -0.47
CA GLN A 207 5.32 6.74 0.43
C GLN A 207 3.99 5.99 0.40
N ILE A 208 4.03 4.72 0.83
CA ILE A 208 2.84 3.90 1.09
C ILE A 208 2.77 3.64 2.59
N GLU A 209 1.64 4.00 3.20
CA GLU A 209 1.37 3.74 4.62
C GLU A 209 0.44 2.52 4.72
N ILE A 210 0.87 1.49 5.43
CA ILE A 210 0.14 0.24 5.63
C ILE A 210 -0.33 0.18 7.07
N MET A 211 -1.64 0.16 7.30
CA MET A 211 -2.28 0.15 8.61
C MET A 211 -3.20 -1.06 8.72
N THR A 212 -2.83 -2.06 9.50
CA THR A 212 -3.67 -3.26 9.74
C THR A 212 -4.86 -2.95 10.66
N ASN A 213 -4.65 -2.13 11.67
CA ASN A 213 -5.69 -1.61 12.56
C ASN A 213 -5.65 -0.07 12.52
N PRO A 214 -6.33 0.58 11.58
CA PRO A 214 -6.34 2.05 11.48
C PRO A 214 -7.06 2.69 12.66
N PRO A 215 -6.60 3.88 13.14
CA PRO A 215 -7.30 4.65 14.18
C PRO A 215 -8.74 5.03 13.81
N ALA A 216 -9.58 5.33 14.81
CA ALA A 216 -11.01 5.63 14.65
C ALA A 216 -11.34 6.80 13.71
N LYS A 217 -10.39 7.70 13.44
CA LYS A 217 -10.52 8.79 12.46
C LYS A 217 -10.64 8.33 11.01
N TYR A 218 -10.20 7.09 10.71
CA TYR A 218 -10.40 6.48 9.41
C TYR A 218 -11.74 5.75 9.37
N ASP A 219 -12.29 5.57 8.18
CA ASP A 219 -13.52 4.79 8.00
C ASP A 219 -13.34 3.38 8.56
N ALA A 220 -14.40 2.85 9.14
CA ALA A 220 -14.40 1.49 9.66
C ALA A 220 -14.31 0.44 8.54
N ALA A 221 -14.51 0.84 7.29
CA ALA A 221 -14.42 -0.01 6.12
C ALA A 221 -13.00 -0.58 5.91
N GLY A 222 -12.94 -1.84 5.44
CA GLY A 222 -11.70 -2.59 5.18
C GLY A 222 -11.30 -3.50 6.34
N ASN A 223 -11.72 -4.76 6.28
CA ASN A 223 -11.49 -5.77 7.32
C ASN A 223 -10.02 -6.02 7.63
N SER A 224 -9.16 -5.91 6.62
CA SER A 224 -7.73 -6.17 6.74
C SER A 224 -6.92 -4.93 7.01
N GLY A 225 -7.56 -3.75 7.00
CA GLY A 225 -6.91 -2.48 7.24
C GLY A 225 -6.96 -1.51 6.06
N ILE A 226 -6.05 -0.54 6.09
CA ILE A 226 -5.95 0.54 5.10
C ILE A 226 -4.54 0.58 4.52
N ILE A 227 -4.46 0.73 3.20
CA ILE A 227 -3.25 1.11 2.48
C ILE A 227 -3.44 2.54 2.00
N ASN A 228 -2.64 3.47 2.51
CA ASN A 228 -2.73 4.87 2.13
C ASN A 228 -1.54 5.29 1.27
N ILE A 229 -1.79 5.53 0.00
CA ILE A 229 -0.81 5.97 -0.98
C ILE A 229 -0.66 7.49 -0.87
N LYS A 230 0.53 7.95 -0.46
CA LYS A 230 0.87 9.37 -0.38
C LYS A 230 1.54 9.81 -1.66
N THR A 231 0.96 10.83 -2.29
CA THR A 231 1.57 11.48 -3.46
C THR A 231 2.61 12.53 -3.02
N LYS A 232 3.57 12.81 -3.89
CA LYS A 232 4.63 13.79 -3.61
C LYS A 232 4.07 15.20 -3.46
N LYS A 233 4.43 15.87 -2.36
CA LYS A 233 4.14 17.28 -2.10
C LYS A 233 5.43 17.99 -1.74
N THR A 234 5.78 19.05 -2.47
CA THR A 234 7.00 19.81 -2.25
C THR A 234 6.73 21.12 -1.51
N LYS A 235 7.62 21.50 -0.58
CA LYS A 235 7.45 22.66 0.32
C LYS A 235 8.42 23.81 0.05
N THR A 236 9.17 23.76 -1.03
CA THR A 236 10.19 24.77 -1.38
C THR A 236 9.54 26.04 -1.89
N LEU A 237 9.93 27.22 -1.39
CA LEU A 237 9.58 28.50 -2.01
C LEU A 237 10.22 28.61 -3.38
N GLY A 238 9.52 29.15 -4.37
CA GLY A 238 9.94 29.15 -5.76
C GLY A 238 9.27 28.03 -6.54
N TYR A 239 9.93 27.50 -7.54
CA TYR A 239 9.41 26.37 -8.32
C TYR A 239 10.32 25.15 -8.23
N ASN A 240 9.71 24.00 -8.32
CA ASN A 240 10.40 22.73 -8.43
C ASN A 240 9.52 21.73 -9.20
N GLY A 241 10.16 20.75 -9.79
CA GLY A 241 9.44 19.71 -10.51
C GLY A 241 10.31 18.51 -10.84
N THR A 242 9.65 17.50 -11.35
CA THR A 242 10.26 16.26 -11.82
C THR A 242 9.60 15.85 -13.12
N LEU A 243 10.42 15.51 -14.10
CA LEU A 243 10.01 14.84 -15.34
C LEU A 243 10.52 13.41 -15.29
N SER A 244 9.70 12.44 -15.66
CA SER A 244 10.09 11.02 -15.74
C SER A 244 9.58 10.44 -17.04
N LEU A 245 10.48 9.77 -17.77
CA LEU A 245 10.22 9.03 -18.99
C LEU A 245 10.63 7.58 -18.77
N GLY A 246 9.76 6.65 -19.08
CA GLY A 246 10.00 5.23 -18.89
C GLY A 246 9.54 4.40 -20.08
N TYR A 247 10.40 3.47 -20.50
CA TYR A 247 10.08 2.45 -21.48
C TYR A 247 10.34 1.08 -20.88
N GLY A 248 9.39 0.18 -21.04
CA GLY A 248 9.49 -1.22 -20.64
C GLY A 248 9.12 -2.14 -21.79
N GLN A 249 9.82 -3.27 -21.88
CA GLN A 249 9.58 -4.32 -22.87
C GLN A 249 9.42 -5.66 -22.14
N GLY A 250 8.20 -6.18 -22.13
CA GLY A 250 7.91 -7.59 -21.89
C GLY A 250 7.69 -8.28 -23.24
N ARG A 251 6.64 -9.11 -23.37
CA ARG A 251 6.18 -9.52 -24.71
C ARG A 251 5.66 -8.28 -25.48
N TYR A 252 5.07 -7.35 -24.78
CA TYR A 252 4.57 -6.08 -25.31
C TYR A 252 5.25 -4.88 -24.65
N HIS A 253 5.22 -3.73 -25.34
CA HIS A 253 5.75 -2.48 -24.84
C HIS A 253 4.92 -1.89 -23.70
N LYS A 254 5.58 -1.07 -22.86
CA LYS A 254 4.99 -0.33 -21.75
C LYS A 254 5.66 1.03 -21.66
N ILE A 255 4.92 2.09 -21.92
CA ILE A 255 5.40 3.48 -21.87
C ILE A 255 4.81 4.14 -20.63
N ASN A 256 5.61 4.87 -19.88
CA ASN A 256 5.19 5.61 -18.71
C ASN A 256 5.87 6.96 -18.66
N GLU A 257 5.09 8.02 -18.70
CA GLU A 257 5.56 9.40 -18.65
C GLU A 257 4.89 10.13 -17.49
N SER A 258 5.60 10.98 -16.81
CA SER A 258 4.99 11.83 -15.78
C SER A 258 5.74 13.13 -15.59
N ALA A 259 4.98 14.17 -15.24
CA ALA A 259 5.47 15.46 -14.86
C ALA A 259 4.83 15.88 -13.53
N ASN A 260 5.65 16.35 -12.61
CA ASN A 260 5.20 16.95 -11.37
C ASN A 260 5.75 18.38 -11.32
N PHE A 261 4.92 19.33 -10.98
CA PHE A 261 5.29 20.73 -10.85
C PHE A 261 4.72 21.30 -9.57
N ASN A 262 5.48 22.14 -8.89
CA ASN A 262 5.04 22.90 -7.73
C ASN A 262 5.62 24.30 -7.80
N TYR A 263 4.78 25.30 -7.59
CA TYR A 263 5.14 26.71 -7.51
C TYR A 263 4.56 27.32 -6.24
N ARG A 264 5.43 27.85 -5.40
CA ARG A 264 5.03 28.51 -4.16
C ARG A 264 5.59 29.92 -4.07
N LYS A 265 4.69 30.88 -3.96
CA LYS A 265 5.06 32.29 -3.77
C LYS A 265 4.06 32.95 -2.79
N ASN A 266 4.58 33.67 -1.81
CA ASN A 266 3.77 34.38 -0.82
C ASN A 266 2.67 33.48 -0.17
N LYS A 267 1.40 33.84 -0.35
CA LYS A 267 0.22 33.16 0.19
C LYS A 267 -0.33 32.05 -0.71
N VAL A 268 0.31 31.75 -1.81
CA VAL A 268 -0.19 30.81 -2.81
C VAL A 268 0.80 29.68 -3.05
N ASN A 269 0.28 28.44 -3.09
CA ASN A 269 1.00 27.27 -3.56
C ASN A 269 0.16 26.59 -4.65
N LEU A 270 0.67 26.56 -5.86
CA LEU A 270 0.11 25.84 -7.01
C LEU A 270 0.89 24.56 -7.22
N PHE A 271 0.20 23.45 -7.42
CA PHE A 271 0.83 22.19 -7.78
C PHE A 271 0.06 21.47 -8.88
N ALA A 272 0.78 20.76 -9.72
CA ALA A 272 0.22 19.95 -10.79
C ALA A 272 0.97 18.62 -10.90
N ASN A 273 0.21 17.55 -11.16
CA ASN A 273 0.74 16.23 -11.47
C ASN A 273 0.03 15.75 -12.74
N ILE A 274 0.80 15.31 -13.71
CA ILE A 274 0.29 14.77 -14.98
C ILE A 274 0.99 13.45 -15.22
N GLY A 275 0.26 12.46 -15.66
CA GLY A 275 0.80 11.16 -16.02
C GLY A 275 0.15 10.63 -17.30
N TYR A 276 0.95 10.00 -18.12
CA TYR A 276 0.53 9.24 -19.29
C TYR A 276 1.13 7.85 -19.23
N SER A 277 0.37 6.85 -19.59
CA SER A 277 0.89 5.50 -19.81
C SER A 277 0.18 4.84 -20.99
N ASN A 278 0.96 4.05 -21.73
CA ASN A 278 0.45 3.16 -22.77
C ASN A 278 1.00 1.77 -22.51
N ARG A 279 0.13 0.79 -22.32
CA ARG A 279 0.50 -0.55 -21.92
C ARG A 279 -0.29 -1.59 -22.70
N LYS A 280 0.39 -2.67 -23.06
CA LYS A 280 -0.23 -3.87 -23.60
C LYS A 280 0.30 -5.08 -22.83
N ASN A 281 -0.58 -6.02 -22.50
CA ASN A 281 -0.25 -7.23 -21.75
C ASN A 281 -0.91 -8.44 -22.41
N PHE A 282 -0.39 -9.62 -22.10
CA PHE A 282 -1.11 -10.87 -22.31
C PHE A 282 -1.41 -11.54 -20.96
N ASN A 283 -2.43 -12.37 -20.97
CA ASN A 283 -2.80 -13.25 -19.87
C ASN A 283 -3.33 -14.54 -20.49
N ASN A 284 -2.61 -15.65 -20.33
CA ASN A 284 -3.06 -16.96 -20.73
C ASN A 284 -3.69 -17.63 -19.51
N LEU A 285 -4.87 -18.20 -19.70
CA LEU A 285 -5.60 -18.89 -18.65
C LEU A 285 -6.09 -20.22 -19.19
N ASP A 286 -5.57 -21.30 -18.65
CA ASP A 286 -5.98 -22.65 -18.96
C ASP A 286 -6.80 -23.19 -17.78
N ILE A 287 -8.02 -23.68 -18.04
CA ILE A 287 -8.96 -24.14 -17.03
C ILE A 287 -9.38 -25.58 -17.37
N GLN A 288 -9.30 -26.46 -16.40
CA GLN A 288 -9.82 -27.81 -16.45
C GLN A 288 -10.99 -27.94 -15.49
N ARG A 289 -12.13 -28.40 -15.96
CA ARG A 289 -13.35 -28.56 -15.17
C ARG A 289 -13.94 -29.93 -15.39
N LYS A 290 -14.45 -30.50 -14.31
CA LYS A 290 -15.31 -31.68 -14.37
C LYS A 290 -16.72 -31.28 -13.99
N PHE A 291 -17.68 -31.63 -14.80
CA PHE A 291 -19.09 -31.48 -14.51
C PHE A 291 -19.60 -32.74 -13.83
N ILE A 292 -19.90 -32.63 -12.55
CA ILE A 292 -20.30 -33.74 -11.69
C ILE A 292 -21.78 -33.49 -11.26
N ASP A 293 -22.61 -34.44 -11.45
CA ASP A 293 -24.00 -34.38 -10.99
C ASP A 293 -24.04 -34.20 -9.48
N GLY A 294 -24.75 -33.19 -8.97
CA GLY A 294 -24.81 -32.87 -7.55
C GLY A 294 -25.46 -33.94 -6.69
N SER A 295 -26.41 -34.71 -7.26
CA SER A 295 -27.18 -35.74 -6.56
C SER A 295 -26.57 -37.13 -6.70
N THR A 296 -26.22 -37.54 -7.92
CA THR A 296 -25.70 -38.90 -8.17
C THR A 296 -24.17 -38.98 -7.98
N LYS A 297 -23.47 -37.82 -7.96
CA LYS A 297 -22.02 -37.73 -7.94
C LYS A 297 -21.33 -38.34 -9.17
N GLU A 298 -22.08 -38.59 -10.22
CA GLU A 298 -21.54 -39.09 -11.49
C GLU A 298 -20.86 -37.97 -12.27
N LEU A 299 -19.69 -38.29 -12.83
CA LEU A 299 -19.03 -37.45 -13.81
C LEU A 299 -19.82 -37.46 -15.12
N LYS A 300 -20.19 -36.29 -15.65
CA LYS A 300 -20.98 -36.14 -16.88
C LYS A 300 -20.09 -35.71 -18.06
N SER A 301 -19.13 -34.79 -17.82
CA SER A 301 -18.25 -34.28 -18.86
C SER A 301 -16.96 -33.68 -18.30
N HIS A 302 -15.93 -33.62 -19.18
CA HIS A 302 -14.72 -32.84 -18.99
C HIS A 302 -14.76 -31.58 -19.86
N PHE A 303 -14.29 -30.48 -19.32
CA PHE A 303 -14.11 -29.21 -20.02
C PHE A 303 -12.66 -28.76 -19.89
N ASP A 304 -11.93 -28.78 -20.97
CA ASP A 304 -10.57 -28.24 -21.06
C ASP A 304 -10.63 -26.94 -21.86
N GLN A 305 -10.33 -25.82 -21.23
CA GLN A 305 -10.44 -24.49 -21.81
C GLN A 305 -9.08 -23.81 -21.87
N GLU A 306 -8.73 -23.32 -23.04
CA GLU A 306 -7.53 -22.53 -23.28
C GLU A 306 -7.92 -21.10 -23.67
N SER A 307 -7.70 -20.12 -22.79
CA SER A 307 -8.00 -18.71 -23.04
C SER A 307 -6.73 -17.91 -23.25
N ARG A 308 -6.65 -17.17 -24.32
CA ARG A 308 -5.52 -16.33 -24.73
C ARG A 308 -5.95 -14.87 -24.77
N MET A 309 -5.77 -14.21 -23.63
CA MET A 309 -6.25 -12.85 -23.41
C MET A 309 -5.18 -11.83 -23.76
N ARG A 310 -5.59 -10.74 -24.39
CA ARG A 310 -4.77 -9.57 -24.67
C ARG A 310 -5.48 -8.34 -24.15
N GLU A 311 -4.81 -7.59 -23.31
CA GLU A 311 -5.33 -6.36 -22.74
C GLU A 311 -4.37 -5.21 -23.06
N GLY A 312 -4.91 -4.11 -23.53
CA GLY A 312 -4.11 -2.93 -23.86
C GLY A 312 -4.91 -1.66 -23.72
N GLY A 313 -4.23 -0.56 -23.49
CA GLY A 313 -4.88 0.74 -23.39
C GLY A 313 -3.93 1.85 -23.04
N GLU A 314 -4.48 3.04 -23.13
CA GLU A 314 -3.82 4.28 -22.74
C GLU A 314 -4.44 4.78 -21.44
N SER A 315 -3.67 5.51 -20.68
CA SER A 315 -4.17 6.20 -19.50
C SER A 315 -3.57 7.59 -19.44
N PHE A 316 -4.43 8.55 -19.29
CA PHE A 316 -4.08 9.92 -18.95
C PHE A 316 -4.64 10.25 -17.58
N ASN A 317 -3.80 10.74 -16.66
CA ASN A 317 -4.24 11.22 -15.36
C ASN A 317 -3.70 12.61 -15.10
N GLY A 318 -4.52 13.46 -14.50
CA GLY A 318 -4.19 14.83 -14.20
C GLY A 318 -4.71 15.27 -12.84
N LYS A 319 -3.93 16.07 -12.11
CA LYS A 319 -4.33 16.69 -10.85
C LYS A 319 -3.71 18.07 -10.74
N VAL A 320 -4.52 19.08 -10.50
CA VAL A 320 -4.09 20.46 -10.22
C VAL A 320 -4.66 20.86 -8.87
N GLY A 321 -3.86 21.55 -8.07
CA GLY A 321 -4.32 22.02 -6.78
C GLY A 321 -3.74 23.38 -6.43
N LEU A 322 -4.53 24.13 -5.68
CA LEU A 322 -4.23 25.47 -5.18
C LEU A 322 -4.38 25.45 -3.66
N ASP A 323 -3.34 25.81 -2.91
CA ASP A 323 -3.44 26.13 -1.50
C ASP A 323 -3.30 27.65 -1.33
N PHE A 324 -4.27 28.26 -0.68
CA PHE A 324 -4.26 29.67 -0.30
C PHE A 324 -4.04 29.80 1.21
N TYR A 325 -2.92 30.35 1.59
CA TYR A 325 -2.57 30.65 2.98
C TYR A 325 -3.18 31.98 3.39
N ALA A 326 -4.47 32.01 3.73
CA ALA A 326 -5.20 33.21 4.11
C ALA A 326 -4.52 33.91 5.29
N SER A 327 -4.00 33.14 6.26
CA SER A 327 -3.16 33.63 7.35
C SER A 327 -2.06 32.61 7.69
N LYS A 328 -1.20 32.90 8.68
CA LYS A 328 -0.24 31.91 9.23
C LYS A 328 -0.94 30.70 9.86
N LYS A 329 -2.21 30.83 10.23
CA LYS A 329 -3.03 29.82 10.91
C LYS A 329 -4.05 29.16 10.00
N THR A 330 -4.47 29.80 8.90
CA THR A 330 -5.60 29.37 8.07
C THR A 330 -5.13 29.05 6.65
N THR A 331 -5.50 27.88 6.17
CA THR A 331 -5.26 27.44 4.78
C THR A 331 -6.59 26.99 4.16
N LEU A 332 -6.85 27.46 2.96
CA LEU A 332 -7.91 27.00 2.07
C LEU A 332 -7.25 26.27 0.90
N GLY A 333 -7.79 25.15 0.50
CA GLY A 333 -7.28 24.40 -0.65
C GLY A 333 -8.39 23.98 -1.59
N LEU A 334 -8.08 24.02 -2.88
CA LEU A 334 -8.90 23.45 -3.95
C LEU A 334 -8.04 22.44 -4.72
N VAL A 335 -8.56 21.27 -4.95
CA VAL A 335 -7.91 20.24 -5.78
C VAL A 335 -8.92 19.79 -6.82
N ILE A 336 -8.50 19.78 -8.08
CA ILE A 336 -9.25 19.24 -9.22
C ILE A 336 -8.40 18.17 -9.86
N GLY A 337 -8.99 17.04 -10.18
CA GLY A 337 -8.28 15.94 -10.81
C GLY A 337 -9.20 15.02 -11.59
N GLY A 338 -8.57 14.09 -12.27
CA GLY A 338 -9.29 13.05 -12.98
C GLY A 338 -8.37 12.17 -13.81
N PHE A 339 -8.98 11.16 -14.42
CA PHE A 339 -8.30 10.29 -15.36
C PHE A 339 -9.22 9.87 -16.51
N SER A 340 -8.61 9.43 -17.59
CA SER A 340 -9.28 8.78 -18.72
C SER A 340 -8.46 7.57 -19.16
N ASN A 341 -9.07 6.39 -19.14
CA ASN A 341 -8.42 5.11 -19.43
C ASN A 341 -9.21 4.37 -20.54
N PRO A 342 -9.09 4.75 -21.82
CA PRO A 342 -9.55 3.92 -22.92
C PRO A 342 -8.68 2.66 -23.05
N GLY A 343 -9.31 1.53 -23.33
CA GLY A 343 -8.60 0.27 -23.47
C GLY A 343 -9.41 -0.78 -24.22
N THR A 344 -8.72 -1.84 -24.60
CA THR A 344 -9.30 -2.98 -25.28
C THR A 344 -8.96 -4.27 -24.54
N PHE A 345 -9.92 -5.18 -24.49
CA PHE A 345 -9.70 -6.55 -24.05
C PHE A 345 -10.13 -7.49 -25.18
N ARG A 346 -9.30 -8.45 -25.48
CA ARG A 346 -9.55 -9.47 -26.50
C ARG A 346 -9.25 -10.83 -25.88
N ASN A 347 -10.19 -11.75 -25.95
CA ASN A 347 -10.03 -13.12 -25.48
C ASN A 347 -10.37 -14.09 -26.61
N TYR A 348 -9.48 -15.03 -26.83
CA TYR A 348 -9.67 -16.17 -27.74
C TYR A 348 -9.65 -17.42 -26.87
N SER A 349 -10.76 -18.12 -26.78
CA SER A 349 -10.90 -19.36 -26.00
C SER A 349 -11.25 -20.51 -26.90
N ASP A 350 -10.46 -21.60 -26.85
CA ASP A 350 -10.84 -22.91 -27.35
C ASP A 350 -11.29 -23.77 -26.14
N ILE A 351 -12.46 -24.34 -26.22
CA ILE A 351 -13.10 -25.14 -25.16
C ILE A 351 -13.37 -26.52 -25.73
N PHE A 352 -12.66 -27.52 -25.22
CA PHE A 352 -12.77 -28.93 -25.58
C PHE A 352 -13.70 -29.63 -24.60
N ILE A 353 -14.81 -30.17 -25.12
CA ILE A 353 -15.83 -30.87 -24.35
C ILE A 353 -15.70 -32.37 -24.62
N SER A 354 -15.46 -33.15 -23.56
CA SER A 354 -15.29 -34.59 -23.66
C SER A 354 -16.23 -35.32 -22.72
N ASP A 355 -16.54 -36.55 -23.05
CA ASP A 355 -17.30 -37.47 -22.19
C ASP A 355 -16.51 -37.91 -20.94
N PRO A 356 -17.09 -38.67 -19.99
CA PRO A 356 -16.38 -39.18 -18.83
C PRO A 356 -15.15 -40.04 -19.17
N SER A 357 -15.10 -40.66 -20.34
CA SER A 357 -14.00 -41.48 -20.83
C SER A 357 -12.92 -40.65 -21.56
N LYS A 358 -13.06 -39.34 -21.58
CA LYS A 358 -12.22 -38.35 -22.28
C LYS A 358 -12.26 -38.46 -23.82
N VAL A 359 -13.33 -39.02 -24.37
CA VAL A 359 -13.57 -38.95 -25.80
C VAL A 359 -14.11 -37.56 -26.13
N LEU A 360 -13.47 -36.87 -27.08
CA LEU A 360 -13.88 -35.51 -27.47
C LEU A 360 -15.28 -35.58 -28.12
N LEU A 361 -16.18 -34.77 -27.62
CA LEU A 361 -17.57 -34.66 -28.12
C LEU A 361 -17.74 -33.46 -29.05
N GLY A 362 -17.02 -32.35 -28.77
CA GLY A 362 -17.09 -31.14 -29.58
C GLY A 362 -16.14 -30.06 -29.07
N ILE A 363 -16.01 -29.02 -29.91
CA ILE A 363 -15.16 -27.86 -29.63
C ILE A 363 -16.00 -26.59 -29.74
N THR A 364 -15.89 -25.72 -28.74
CA THR A 364 -16.44 -24.37 -28.83
C THR A 364 -15.31 -23.36 -28.90
N ARG A 365 -15.34 -22.47 -29.90
CA ARG A 365 -14.41 -21.33 -30.01
C ARG A 365 -15.13 -20.05 -29.66
N ALA A 366 -14.73 -19.42 -28.57
CA ALA A 366 -15.29 -18.16 -28.10
C ALA A 366 -14.32 -17.01 -28.38
N ASN A 367 -14.78 -16.01 -29.09
CA ASN A 367 -14.04 -14.78 -29.36
C ASN A 367 -14.74 -13.62 -28.67
N THR A 368 -14.11 -13.10 -27.62
CA THR A 368 -14.62 -11.95 -26.86
C THR A 368 -13.79 -10.71 -27.15
N SER A 369 -14.47 -9.63 -27.48
CA SER A 369 -13.88 -8.32 -27.71
C SER A 369 -14.61 -7.28 -26.90
N ASN A 370 -13.90 -6.62 -26.00
CA ASN A 370 -14.46 -5.54 -25.18
C ASN A 370 -13.68 -4.26 -25.46
N ASP A 371 -14.41 -3.20 -25.84
CA ASP A 371 -13.87 -1.84 -25.89
C ASP A 371 -14.32 -1.10 -24.63
N ARG A 372 -13.36 -0.74 -23.80
CA ARG A 372 -13.58 -0.21 -22.46
C ARG A 372 -13.12 1.24 -22.37
N SER A 373 -13.79 2.02 -21.57
CA SER A 373 -13.37 3.37 -21.23
C SER A 373 -13.78 3.69 -19.81
N TRP A 374 -12.81 4.05 -18.98
CA TRP A 374 -13.05 4.57 -17.65
C TRP A 374 -12.64 6.04 -17.59
N LYS A 375 -13.52 6.88 -17.07
CA LYS A 375 -13.28 8.30 -16.87
C LYS A 375 -13.67 8.68 -15.45
N ASN A 376 -12.85 9.49 -14.81
CA ASN A 376 -13.12 10.04 -13.49
C ASN A 376 -12.90 11.55 -13.52
N PHE A 377 -13.76 12.26 -12.83
CA PHE A 377 -13.55 13.64 -12.42
C PHE A 377 -13.73 13.75 -10.92
N ASN A 378 -12.84 14.48 -10.26
CA ASN A 378 -12.92 14.71 -8.82
C ASN A 378 -12.53 16.14 -8.47
N THR A 379 -13.21 16.68 -7.47
CA THR A 379 -12.87 17.96 -6.86
C THR A 379 -12.94 17.86 -5.35
N ASN A 380 -12.04 18.56 -4.67
CA ASN A 380 -11.99 18.63 -3.22
C ASN A 380 -11.78 20.08 -2.79
N LEU A 381 -12.62 20.52 -1.89
CA LEU A 381 -12.43 21.74 -1.11
C LEU A 381 -11.92 21.36 0.27
N ASN A 382 -10.86 21.99 0.74
CA ASN A 382 -10.34 21.73 2.06
C ASN A 382 -10.04 23.01 2.82
N PHE A 383 -10.31 22.96 4.11
CA PHE A 383 -10.10 24.03 5.08
C PHE A 383 -9.26 23.49 6.23
N ARG A 384 -8.29 24.28 6.69
CA ARG A 384 -7.52 23.99 7.91
C ARG A 384 -7.29 25.26 8.68
N HIS A 385 -7.61 25.24 9.98
CA HIS A 385 -7.31 26.33 10.90
C HIS A 385 -6.58 25.79 12.14
N VAL A 386 -5.41 26.37 12.41
CA VAL A 386 -4.61 26.08 13.61
C VAL A 386 -4.83 27.20 14.61
N PHE A 387 -5.41 26.89 15.75
CA PHE A 387 -5.79 27.89 16.75
C PHE A 387 -4.57 28.50 17.46
N ASP A 388 -3.59 27.67 17.76
CA ASP A 388 -2.40 28.04 18.55
C ASP A 388 -1.16 27.22 18.19
N THR A 389 -0.07 27.44 18.93
CA THR A 389 1.21 26.73 18.71
C THR A 389 1.24 25.32 19.31
N THR A 390 0.23 24.94 20.10
CA THR A 390 0.16 23.60 20.72
C THR A 390 -0.23 22.52 19.71
N GLY A 391 -0.80 22.91 18.56
CA GLY A 391 -1.30 22.01 17.53
C GLY A 391 -2.81 21.79 17.60
N LYS A 392 -3.53 22.61 18.38
CA LYS A 392 -4.99 22.62 18.37
C LYS A 392 -5.48 23.08 17.00
N GLU A 393 -6.27 22.23 16.31
CA GLU A 393 -6.69 22.51 14.95
C GLU A 393 -8.07 21.94 14.61
N ILE A 394 -8.70 22.54 13.63
CA ILE A 394 -9.88 22.04 12.96
C ILE A 394 -9.58 21.91 11.47
N THR A 395 -10.03 20.82 10.86
CA THR A 395 -9.98 20.60 9.42
C THR A 395 -11.36 20.24 8.90
N ALA A 396 -11.67 20.69 7.69
CA ALA A 396 -12.89 20.30 6.99
C ALA A 396 -12.53 19.96 5.53
N ASP A 397 -13.16 18.93 5.01
CA ASP A 397 -13.03 18.48 3.62
C ASP A 397 -14.42 18.28 3.03
N ALA A 398 -14.61 18.70 1.78
CA ALA A 398 -15.78 18.40 0.97
C ALA A 398 -15.32 17.86 -0.39
N ASP A 399 -15.82 16.70 -0.76
CA ASP A 399 -15.43 15.97 -1.96
C ASP A 399 -16.64 15.74 -2.86
N TYR A 400 -16.43 15.93 -4.17
CA TYR A 400 -17.32 15.49 -5.23
C TYR A 400 -16.52 14.65 -6.22
N LEU A 401 -17.00 13.42 -6.51
CA LEU A 401 -16.37 12.51 -7.45
C LEU A 401 -17.42 11.92 -8.38
N THR A 402 -17.07 11.76 -9.65
CA THR A 402 -17.87 10.99 -10.60
C THR A 402 -16.98 10.06 -11.39
N TYR A 403 -17.50 8.85 -11.60
CA TYR A 403 -16.89 7.84 -12.44
C TYR A 403 -17.88 7.45 -13.52
N ARG A 404 -17.39 7.31 -14.75
CA ARG A 404 -18.15 6.83 -15.89
C ARG A 404 -17.38 5.73 -16.58
N SER A 405 -17.94 4.54 -16.60
CA SER A 405 -17.44 3.40 -17.36
C SER A 405 -18.29 3.18 -18.57
N LYS A 406 -17.67 2.76 -19.65
CA LYS A 406 -18.30 2.23 -20.83
C LYS A 406 -17.59 0.94 -21.19
N ASN A 407 -18.34 -0.14 -21.41
CA ASN A 407 -17.78 -1.42 -21.83
C ASN A 407 -18.68 -1.99 -22.91
N ASN A 408 -18.23 -1.92 -24.17
CA ASN A 408 -18.92 -2.49 -25.32
C ASN A 408 -18.35 -3.89 -25.52
N GLN A 409 -19.14 -4.91 -25.26
CA GLN A 409 -18.80 -6.32 -25.44
C GLN A 409 -19.31 -6.86 -26.75
N TYR A 410 -18.47 -7.60 -27.46
CA TYR A 410 -18.79 -8.41 -28.60
C TYR A 410 -18.30 -9.82 -28.37
N LEU A 411 -19.21 -10.80 -28.27
CA LEU A 411 -18.91 -12.20 -28.02
C LEU A 411 -19.47 -13.04 -29.15
N VAL A 412 -18.64 -13.88 -29.76
CA VAL A 412 -19.02 -14.85 -30.77
C VAL A 412 -18.59 -16.24 -30.34
N ASN A 413 -19.53 -17.17 -30.26
CA ASN A 413 -19.26 -18.58 -30.01
C ASN A 413 -19.52 -19.38 -31.32
N SER A 414 -18.53 -20.15 -31.72
CA SER A 414 -18.60 -21.05 -32.89
C SER A 414 -18.43 -22.48 -32.42
N TYR A 415 -19.22 -23.40 -32.97
CA TYR A 415 -19.34 -24.78 -32.54
C TYR A 415 -18.83 -25.73 -33.60
N PHE A 416 -18.06 -26.72 -33.19
CA PHE A 416 -17.41 -27.68 -34.08
C PHE A 416 -17.55 -29.12 -33.52
N ASP A 417 -17.63 -30.07 -34.46
CA ASP A 417 -17.47 -31.49 -34.15
C ASP A 417 -16.02 -31.83 -33.76
N PRO A 418 -15.70 -33.05 -33.28
CA PRO A 418 -14.33 -33.47 -32.98
C PRO A 418 -13.35 -33.37 -34.16
N ASN A 419 -13.84 -33.36 -35.39
CA ASN A 419 -13.03 -33.23 -36.60
C ASN A 419 -12.78 -31.79 -37.04
N GLY A 420 -13.43 -30.82 -36.34
CA GLY A 420 -13.31 -29.40 -36.65
C GLY A 420 -14.30 -28.88 -37.68
N HIS A 421 -15.33 -29.64 -38.02
CA HIS A 421 -16.41 -29.16 -38.93
C HIS A 421 -17.44 -28.38 -38.12
N PRO A 422 -17.92 -27.24 -38.64
CA PRO A 422 -18.99 -26.47 -37.97
C PRO A 422 -20.27 -27.30 -37.79
N THR A 423 -20.84 -27.28 -36.58
CA THR A 423 -22.10 -28.00 -36.27
C THR A 423 -23.32 -27.11 -36.22
N GLU A 424 -23.12 -25.84 -35.88
CA GLU A 424 -24.20 -24.84 -35.72
C GLU A 424 -23.73 -23.47 -36.24
N SER A 425 -24.68 -22.59 -36.49
CA SER A 425 -24.41 -21.17 -36.77
C SER A 425 -23.80 -20.51 -35.54
N PRO A 426 -22.85 -19.60 -35.70
CA PRO A 426 -22.27 -18.90 -34.57
C PRO A 426 -23.32 -18.13 -33.76
N ASP A 427 -23.22 -18.23 -32.44
CA ASP A 427 -24.00 -17.44 -31.48
C ASP A 427 -23.27 -16.14 -31.18
N THR A 428 -23.94 -15.00 -31.39
CA THR A 428 -23.35 -13.68 -31.20
C THR A 428 -24.13 -12.89 -30.16
N LEU A 429 -23.40 -12.40 -29.17
CA LEU A 429 -23.91 -11.55 -28.10
C LEU A 429 -23.21 -10.19 -28.14
N LEU A 430 -24.00 -9.13 -28.09
CA LEU A 430 -23.56 -7.74 -28.06
C LEU A 430 -23.99 -7.16 -26.72
N GLY A 431 -23.03 -6.56 -25.98
CA GLY A 431 -23.31 -5.91 -24.71
C GLY A 431 -22.92 -4.43 -24.76
N ASP A 432 -23.80 -3.55 -24.30
CA ASP A 432 -23.50 -2.16 -23.95
C ASP A 432 -23.69 -2.03 -22.43
N LEU A 433 -22.58 -1.87 -21.71
CA LEU A 433 -22.53 -1.98 -20.25
C LEU A 433 -22.01 -0.67 -19.62
N PRO A 434 -22.79 0.42 -19.65
CA PRO A 434 -22.43 1.66 -19.00
C PRO A 434 -22.57 1.55 -17.49
N GLN A 435 -21.66 2.20 -16.75
CA GLN A 435 -21.73 2.36 -15.30
C GLN A 435 -21.42 3.78 -14.91
N ASN A 436 -22.29 4.39 -14.11
CA ASN A 436 -22.11 5.73 -13.57
C ASN A 436 -22.09 5.68 -12.05
N ILE A 437 -21.05 6.25 -11.44
CA ILE A 437 -20.93 6.36 -9.99
C ILE A 437 -20.75 7.82 -9.63
N THR A 438 -21.57 8.33 -8.70
CA THR A 438 -21.47 9.69 -8.16
C THR A 438 -21.32 9.60 -6.66
N ILE A 439 -20.36 10.36 -6.11
CA ILE A 439 -20.01 10.35 -4.68
C ILE A 439 -19.94 11.79 -4.17
N TYR A 440 -20.62 12.05 -3.07
CA TYR A 440 -20.50 13.25 -2.26
C TYR A 440 -19.97 12.85 -0.88
N SER A 441 -19.00 13.57 -0.35
CA SER A 441 -18.51 13.32 1.01
C SER A 441 -18.13 14.63 1.69
N ALA A 442 -18.49 14.75 2.96
CA ALA A 442 -18.08 15.86 3.81
C ALA A 442 -17.54 15.32 5.13
N LYS A 443 -16.45 15.89 5.61
CA LYS A 443 -15.80 15.49 6.86
C LYS A 443 -15.27 16.70 7.61
N VAL A 444 -15.45 16.69 8.94
CA VAL A 444 -14.86 17.68 9.86
C VAL A 444 -14.12 16.93 10.96
N ASP A 445 -12.86 17.29 11.18
CA ASP A 445 -12.02 16.72 12.23
C ASP A 445 -11.51 17.85 13.15
N TYR A 446 -11.52 17.62 14.45
CA TYR A 446 -10.98 18.48 15.49
C TYR A 446 -9.91 17.75 16.27
N VAL A 447 -8.78 18.41 16.48
CA VAL A 447 -7.64 17.91 17.26
C VAL A 447 -7.36 18.86 18.42
N HIS A 448 -7.31 18.32 19.63
CA HIS A 448 -7.03 19.05 20.83
C HIS A 448 -5.87 18.41 21.62
N PRO A 449 -4.64 18.91 21.43
CA PRO A 449 -3.52 18.55 22.31
C PRO A 449 -3.77 19.06 23.72
N MET A 450 -3.54 18.20 24.71
CA MET A 450 -3.80 18.46 26.13
C MET A 450 -2.50 18.44 26.92
N LYS A 451 -2.55 18.84 28.19
CA LYS A 451 -1.39 18.77 29.11
C LYS A 451 -0.89 17.33 29.26
N LYS A 452 0.39 17.19 29.65
CA LYS A 452 1.08 15.89 29.85
C LYS A 452 1.10 14.98 28.61
N GLY A 453 1.14 15.56 27.39
CA GLY A 453 1.20 14.80 26.13
C GLY A 453 -0.08 14.06 25.76
N ALA A 454 -1.19 14.28 26.45
CA ALA A 454 -2.47 13.74 26.06
C ALA A 454 -3.03 14.47 24.83
N LYS A 455 -3.82 13.76 24.01
CA LYS A 455 -4.46 14.30 22.82
C LYS A 455 -5.87 13.75 22.70
N PHE A 456 -6.82 14.63 22.43
CA PHE A 456 -8.20 14.30 22.08
C PHE A 456 -8.44 14.63 20.61
N GLU A 457 -9.07 13.73 19.87
CA GLU A 457 -9.49 13.92 18.49
C GLU A 457 -10.97 13.54 18.38
N ALA A 458 -11.75 14.31 17.65
CA ALA A 458 -13.15 14.01 17.36
C ALA A 458 -13.47 14.45 15.93
N GLY A 459 -14.43 13.80 15.31
CA GLY A 459 -14.87 14.22 13.99
C GLY A 459 -16.17 13.54 13.56
N ILE A 460 -16.73 14.12 12.52
CA ILE A 460 -17.94 13.64 11.85
C ILE A 460 -17.70 13.53 10.36
N LYS A 461 -18.38 12.57 9.73
CA LYS A 461 -18.35 12.35 8.29
C LYS A 461 -19.75 11.97 7.80
N SER A 462 -20.12 12.49 6.64
CA SER A 462 -21.28 12.00 5.88
C SER A 462 -20.83 11.74 4.44
N SER A 463 -21.22 10.61 3.88
CA SER A 463 -20.99 10.29 2.47
C SER A 463 -22.26 9.73 1.84
N PHE A 464 -22.50 10.12 0.59
CA PHE A 464 -23.58 9.61 -0.25
C PHE A 464 -23.00 9.11 -1.55
N VAL A 465 -23.38 7.89 -1.93
CA VAL A 465 -22.96 7.23 -3.17
C VAL A 465 -24.19 6.81 -3.92
N LYS A 466 -24.20 7.07 -5.22
CA LYS A 466 -25.19 6.54 -6.16
C LYS A 466 -24.45 5.82 -7.29
N THR A 467 -24.84 4.58 -7.56
CA THR A 467 -24.42 3.86 -8.77
C THR A 467 -25.64 3.63 -9.65
N ASP A 468 -25.43 3.75 -10.96
CA ASP A 468 -26.47 3.59 -11.98
C ASP A 468 -25.86 2.78 -13.13
N ASN A 469 -26.36 1.55 -13.32
CA ASN A 469 -25.83 0.56 -14.22
C ASN A 469 -26.97 0.08 -15.13
N ASP A 470 -26.93 0.42 -16.42
CA ASP A 470 -27.93 0.07 -17.41
C ASP A 470 -27.34 -0.84 -18.47
N ALA A 471 -27.21 -2.12 -18.16
CA ALA A 471 -26.63 -3.10 -19.06
C ALA A 471 -27.66 -3.58 -20.10
N VAL A 472 -27.30 -3.45 -21.34
CA VAL A 472 -28.10 -3.84 -22.48
C VAL A 472 -27.40 -4.95 -23.23
N TYR A 473 -28.09 -6.09 -23.40
CA TYR A 473 -27.62 -7.19 -24.23
C TYR A 473 -28.56 -7.42 -25.43
N ASP A 474 -27.96 -7.60 -26.61
CA ASP A 474 -28.63 -8.01 -27.82
C ASP A 474 -28.00 -9.30 -28.35
N SER A 475 -28.81 -10.28 -28.78
CA SER A 475 -28.38 -11.44 -29.56
C SER A 475 -28.52 -11.16 -31.05
N VAL A 476 -27.71 -11.81 -31.87
CA VAL A 476 -27.92 -11.76 -33.34
C VAL A 476 -28.62 -13.03 -33.78
N GLN A 477 -29.83 -12.87 -34.25
CA GLN A 477 -30.68 -13.96 -34.76
C GLN A 477 -31.01 -13.70 -36.22
N ASN A 478 -30.65 -14.60 -37.11
CA ASN A 478 -30.84 -14.45 -38.57
C ASN A 478 -30.27 -13.12 -39.13
N GLY A 479 -29.11 -12.70 -38.61
CA GLY A 479 -28.46 -11.46 -39.02
C GLY A 479 -29.08 -10.18 -38.47
N GLN A 480 -30.14 -10.27 -37.64
CA GLN A 480 -30.79 -9.12 -37.00
C GLN A 480 -30.48 -9.07 -35.52
N ARG A 481 -30.32 -7.87 -34.95
CA ARG A 481 -30.18 -7.65 -33.50
C ARG A 481 -31.53 -7.80 -32.83
N VAL A 482 -31.60 -8.68 -31.84
CA VAL A 482 -32.79 -8.90 -31.01
C VAL A 482 -32.41 -8.66 -29.57
N ARG A 483 -33.18 -7.82 -28.86
CA ARG A 483 -32.96 -7.55 -27.44
C ARG A 483 -33.04 -8.82 -26.61
N ASP A 484 -31.97 -9.12 -25.87
CA ASP A 484 -31.98 -10.22 -24.91
C ASP A 484 -32.47 -9.68 -23.54
N ILE A 485 -33.78 -9.84 -23.31
CA ILE A 485 -34.46 -9.35 -22.10
C ILE A 485 -34.02 -10.10 -20.84
N ASN A 486 -33.53 -11.33 -20.97
CA ASN A 486 -33.10 -12.15 -19.84
C ASN A 486 -31.70 -11.74 -19.32
N ARG A 487 -30.88 -11.09 -20.17
CA ARG A 487 -29.56 -10.60 -19.85
C ARG A 487 -29.52 -9.09 -19.66
N THR A 488 -30.47 -8.36 -20.25
CA THR A 488 -30.61 -6.89 -20.09
C THR A 488 -31.10 -6.55 -18.71
N ASN A 489 -30.43 -5.58 -18.06
CA ASN A 489 -30.68 -5.28 -16.66
C ASN A 489 -30.31 -3.84 -16.31
N HIS A 490 -31.22 -3.12 -15.65
CA HIS A 490 -30.97 -1.78 -15.12
C HIS A 490 -31.02 -1.80 -13.58
N PHE A 491 -29.88 -1.52 -12.94
CA PHE A 491 -29.74 -1.55 -11.48
C PHE A 491 -29.24 -0.23 -10.93
N ILE A 492 -29.96 0.34 -9.96
CA ILE A 492 -29.59 1.56 -9.24
C ILE A 492 -29.36 1.20 -7.77
N TYR A 493 -28.21 1.61 -7.25
CA TYR A 493 -27.88 1.45 -5.83
C TYR A 493 -27.51 2.80 -5.22
N GLU A 494 -28.07 3.10 -4.06
CA GLU A 494 -27.80 4.31 -3.27
C GLU A 494 -27.37 3.92 -1.86
N GLU A 495 -26.32 4.54 -1.36
CA GLU A 495 -25.81 4.32 -0.01
C GLU A 495 -25.48 5.66 0.66
N ASN A 496 -25.97 5.85 1.90
CA ASN A 496 -25.58 6.95 2.75
C ASN A 496 -24.94 6.41 4.03
N VAL A 497 -23.72 6.85 4.32
CA VAL A 497 -22.97 6.48 5.54
C VAL A 497 -22.68 7.74 6.34
N ASN A 498 -23.26 7.80 7.54
CA ASN A 498 -23.02 8.86 8.51
C ASN A 498 -22.19 8.32 9.67
N ALA A 499 -21.14 9.01 10.05
CA ALA A 499 -20.21 8.56 11.06
C ALA A 499 -19.81 9.68 12.03
N ALA A 500 -19.60 9.28 13.28
CA ALA A 500 -18.99 10.12 14.29
C ALA A 500 -17.92 9.31 15.01
N TYR A 501 -16.82 9.96 15.40
CA TYR A 501 -15.76 9.30 16.14
C TYR A 501 -15.14 10.20 17.21
N VAL A 502 -14.61 9.54 18.23
CA VAL A 502 -13.72 10.12 19.23
C VAL A 502 -12.48 9.26 19.35
N ASN A 503 -11.34 9.88 19.63
CA ASN A 503 -10.08 9.21 19.86
C ASN A 503 -9.30 9.93 20.95
N TYR A 504 -8.80 9.19 21.93
CA TYR A 504 -8.03 9.73 23.03
C TYR A 504 -6.72 8.98 23.15
N SER A 505 -5.61 9.71 23.16
CA SER A 505 -4.27 9.15 23.36
C SER A 505 -3.56 9.85 24.50
N ARG A 506 -2.81 9.07 25.32
CA ARG A 506 -2.10 9.60 26.48
C ARG A 506 -0.90 8.72 26.84
N PRO A 507 0.25 9.30 27.22
CA PRO A 507 1.26 8.61 28.02
C PRO A 507 0.66 8.29 29.40
N LEU A 508 0.59 7.00 29.75
CA LEU A 508 0.08 6.52 31.05
C LEU A 508 1.18 6.50 32.10
N SER A 509 2.42 6.23 31.66
CA SER A 509 3.65 6.31 32.44
C SER A 509 4.82 6.72 31.52
N LYS A 510 6.05 6.75 32.06
CA LYS A 510 7.27 6.96 31.25
C LYS A 510 7.47 5.85 30.19
N GLN A 511 6.98 4.65 30.46
CA GLN A 511 7.16 3.47 29.62
C GLN A 511 5.88 3.05 28.90
N LEU A 512 4.70 3.45 29.37
CA LEU A 512 3.41 3.00 28.85
C LEU A 512 2.63 4.16 28.24
N SER A 513 2.19 3.97 26.98
CA SER A 513 1.30 4.89 26.28
C SER A 513 0.07 4.15 25.80
N GLY A 514 -1.09 4.79 25.85
CA GLY A 514 -2.36 4.23 25.38
C GLY A 514 -3.07 5.17 24.42
N GLN A 515 -3.81 4.57 23.48
CA GLN A 515 -4.72 5.25 22.59
C GLN A 515 -6.00 4.42 22.48
N PHE A 516 -7.15 5.06 22.65
CA PHE A 516 -8.45 4.43 22.57
C PHE A 516 -9.34 5.27 21.65
N GLY A 517 -10.01 4.61 20.73
CA GLY A 517 -10.92 5.25 19.80
C GLY A 517 -12.23 4.51 19.70
N LEU A 518 -13.31 5.24 19.49
CA LEU A 518 -14.63 4.69 19.20
C LEU A 518 -15.22 5.44 18.03
N ARG A 519 -15.71 4.69 17.05
CA ARG A 519 -16.43 5.21 15.90
C ARG A 519 -17.80 4.56 15.81
N LEU A 520 -18.84 5.36 15.61
CA LEU A 520 -20.18 4.94 15.25
C LEU A 520 -20.38 5.20 13.76
N GLU A 521 -20.87 4.21 13.02
CA GLU A 521 -21.32 4.37 11.64
C GLU A 521 -22.79 3.94 11.51
N HIS A 522 -23.60 4.78 10.91
CA HIS A 522 -24.97 4.49 10.50
C HIS A 522 -25.03 4.45 8.98
N THR A 523 -25.47 3.31 8.44
CA THR A 523 -25.57 3.04 7.00
C THR A 523 -27.02 2.86 6.61
N ASN A 524 -27.45 3.59 5.57
CA ASN A 524 -28.71 3.42 4.89
C ASN A 524 -28.41 3.11 3.40
N ALA A 525 -28.75 1.90 2.96
CA ALA A 525 -28.51 1.43 1.58
C ALA A 525 -29.83 0.99 0.92
N LYS A 526 -29.99 1.34 -0.34
CA LYS A 526 -31.17 1.01 -1.17
C LYS A 526 -30.72 0.48 -2.51
N GLY A 527 -31.28 -0.65 -2.93
CA GLY A 527 -31.14 -1.19 -4.28
C GLY A 527 -32.48 -1.18 -5.00
N ASN A 528 -32.47 -0.81 -6.26
CA ASN A 528 -33.63 -0.81 -7.13
C ASN A 528 -33.25 -1.50 -8.45
N GLN A 529 -33.74 -2.71 -8.64
CA GLN A 529 -33.66 -3.45 -9.88
C GLN A 529 -34.80 -3.00 -10.78
N VAL A 530 -34.53 -2.05 -11.66
CA VAL A 530 -35.53 -1.35 -12.45
C VAL A 530 -36.23 -2.32 -13.43
N THR A 531 -35.47 -3.27 -14.00
CA THR A 531 -35.96 -4.24 -15.00
C THR A 531 -36.94 -5.22 -14.40
N THR A 532 -36.68 -5.74 -13.18
CA THR A 532 -37.56 -6.73 -12.53
C THR A 532 -38.52 -6.10 -11.52
N GLY A 533 -38.30 -4.83 -11.15
CA GLY A 533 -39.06 -4.13 -10.12
C GLY A 533 -38.65 -4.48 -8.67
N GLU A 534 -37.68 -5.36 -8.48
CA GLU A 534 -37.22 -5.75 -7.15
C GLU A 534 -36.47 -4.61 -6.45
N LYS A 535 -36.79 -4.42 -5.16
CA LYS A 535 -36.18 -3.39 -4.32
C LYS A 535 -35.75 -3.96 -3.00
N PHE A 536 -34.64 -3.50 -2.48
CA PHE A 536 -34.24 -3.77 -1.13
C PHE A 536 -33.80 -2.50 -0.39
N SER A 537 -33.94 -2.51 0.93
CA SER A 537 -33.46 -1.45 1.80
C SER A 537 -32.78 -2.06 3.03
N ARG A 538 -31.67 -1.49 3.43
CA ARG A 538 -30.91 -1.90 4.62
C ARG A 538 -30.57 -0.69 5.44
N ASN A 539 -30.87 -0.75 6.73
CA ASN A 539 -30.58 0.31 7.69
C ASN A 539 -29.94 -0.33 8.93
N TYR A 540 -28.73 0.08 9.27
CA TYR A 540 -28.03 -0.45 10.44
C TYR A 540 -27.02 0.55 11.01
N ALA A 541 -26.82 0.50 12.33
CA ALA A 541 -25.80 1.24 13.05
C ALA A 541 -24.84 0.30 13.75
N GLN A 542 -23.53 0.60 13.69
CA GLN A 542 -22.47 -0.24 14.22
C GLN A 542 -21.39 0.57 14.94
N LEU A 543 -20.86 0.01 16.03
CA LEU A 543 -19.74 0.57 16.77
C LEU A 543 -18.43 -0.11 16.38
N PHE A 544 -17.37 0.70 16.22
CA PHE A 544 -16.04 0.26 15.82
C PHE A 544 -15.00 0.76 16.83
N PRO A 545 -14.77 0.01 17.92
CA PRO A 545 -13.73 0.31 18.88
C PRO A 545 -12.33 0.03 18.32
N THR A 546 -11.36 0.85 18.70
CA THR A 546 -9.92 0.66 18.47
C THR A 546 -9.16 0.90 19.76
N ALA A 547 -8.14 0.10 20.02
CA ALA A 547 -7.28 0.25 21.18
C ALA A 547 -5.83 -0.04 20.82
N TYR A 548 -4.91 0.76 21.35
CA TYR A 548 -3.46 0.58 21.21
C TYR A 548 -2.82 0.78 22.56
N LEU A 549 -1.94 -0.13 22.94
CA LEU A 549 -1.09 -0.02 24.12
C LEU A 549 0.35 -0.22 23.69
N GLN A 550 1.19 0.77 23.94
CA GLN A 550 2.62 0.67 23.69
C GLN A 550 3.35 0.65 25.03
N TYR A 551 4.19 -0.35 25.21
CA TYR A 551 5.10 -0.49 26.34
C TYR A 551 6.54 -0.46 25.85
N THR A 552 7.28 0.56 26.23
CA THR A 552 8.71 0.72 25.96
C THR A 552 9.48 0.22 27.20
N ALA A 553 9.88 -1.06 27.16
CA ALA A 553 10.54 -1.70 28.28
C ALA A 553 11.92 -1.05 28.55
N ASP A 554 12.66 -0.79 27.48
CA ASP A 554 13.98 -0.14 27.49
C ASP A 554 14.28 0.54 26.14
N LYS A 555 15.51 1.03 25.94
CA LYS A 555 15.97 1.69 24.69
C LYS A 555 15.95 0.76 23.48
N SER A 556 15.90 -0.54 23.68
CA SER A 556 15.97 -1.57 22.63
C SER A 556 14.66 -2.28 22.40
N ASN A 557 13.74 -2.31 23.35
CA ASN A 557 12.56 -3.14 23.33
C ASN A 557 11.27 -2.33 23.46
N THR A 558 10.44 -2.37 22.44
CA THR A 558 9.11 -1.76 22.43
C THR A 558 8.07 -2.81 22.04
N PHE A 559 7.02 -2.93 22.84
CA PHE A 559 5.87 -3.80 22.60
C PHE A 559 4.65 -2.97 22.27
N VAL A 560 3.86 -3.39 21.29
CA VAL A 560 2.60 -2.75 20.91
C VAL A 560 1.52 -3.82 20.84
N LEU A 561 0.49 -3.68 21.67
CA LEU A 561 -0.75 -4.45 21.55
C LEU A 561 -1.79 -3.55 20.91
N ASN A 562 -2.43 -4.03 19.85
CA ASN A 562 -3.52 -3.31 19.22
C ASN A 562 -4.73 -4.22 18.95
N TYR A 563 -5.91 -3.60 18.97
CA TYR A 563 -7.18 -4.20 18.67
C TYR A 563 -8.01 -3.25 17.81
N GLY A 564 -8.75 -3.80 16.85
CA GLY A 564 -9.71 -3.06 16.05
C GLY A 564 -10.86 -3.94 15.56
N ARG A 565 -12.09 -3.43 15.61
CA ARG A 565 -13.23 -3.98 14.90
C ARG A 565 -13.42 -3.24 13.60
N ARG A 566 -13.64 -3.97 12.50
CA ARG A 566 -13.74 -3.44 11.14
C ARG A 566 -14.97 -4.00 10.43
N ILE A 567 -15.40 -3.32 9.36
CA ILE A 567 -16.46 -3.74 8.46
C ILE A 567 -15.94 -3.77 7.03
N GLN A 568 -16.40 -4.72 6.23
CA GLN A 568 -16.35 -4.60 4.78
C GLN A 568 -17.76 -4.72 4.21
N ARG A 569 -18.18 -3.66 3.56
CA ARG A 569 -19.40 -3.65 2.78
C ARG A 569 -19.13 -4.35 1.45
N PRO A 570 -20.13 -5.02 0.85
CA PRO A 570 -20.00 -5.51 -0.52
C PRO A 570 -19.59 -4.39 -1.46
N ASN A 571 -18.81 -4.71 -2.48
CA ASN A 571 -18.49 -3.76 -3.53
C ASN A 571 -19.77 -3.47 -4.35
N TYR A 572 -19.80 -2.35 -5.02
CA TYR A 572 -20.98 -1.98 -5.80
C TYR A 572 -21.22 -2.92 -6.99
N GLU A 573 -20.13 -3.43 -7.58
CA GLU A 573 -20.15 -4.42 -8.64
C GLU A 573 -20.68 -5.76 -8.13
N ASP A 574 -20.27 -6.20 -6.95
CA ASP A 574 -20.69 -7.46 -6.33
C ASP A 574 -22.21 -7.50 -6.04
N LEU A 575 -22.81 -6.33 -5.79
CA LEU A 575 -24.26 -6.19 -5.56
C LEU A 575 -25.06 -6.13 -6.86
N ASN A 576 -24.41 -5.88 -7.98
CA ASN A 576 -25.07 -5.73 -9.27
C ASN A 576 -25.36 -7.11 -9.86
N PRO A 577 -26.61 -7.52 -10.07
CA PRO A 577 -26.96 -8.85 -10.58
C PRO A 577 -26.61 -9.07 -12.06
N PHE A 578 -25.77 -8.23 -12.65
CA PHE A 578 -25.31 -8.37 -14.02
C PHE A 578 -24.57 -9.67 -14.26
N ILE A 579 -24.67 -10.16 -15.49
CA ILE A 579 -23.89 -11.27 -15.99
C ILE A 579 -22.83 -10.73 -16.94
N LEU A 580 -21.56 -10.98 -16.62
CA LEU A 580 -20.43 -10.66 -17.49
C LEU A 580 -19.85 -11.95 -18.06
N PHE A 581 -19.93 -12.13 -19.37
CA PHE A 581 -19.48 -13.33 -20.04
C PHE A 581 -17.99 -13.29 -20.38
N LEU A 582 -17.27 -14.34 -20.00
CA LEU A 582 -15.96 -14.67 -20.53
C LEU A 582 -16.12 -15.45 -21.86
N ASP A 583 -17.05 -16.40 -21.85
CA ASP A 583 -17.53 -17.22 -22.98
C ASP A 583 -18.96 -17.71 -22.68
N LYS A 584 -19.52 -18.55 -23.54
CA LYS A 584 -20.88 -19.10 -23.38
C LYS A 584 -21.08 -19.87 -22.07
N TYR A 585 -20.06 -20.57 -21.61
CA TYR A 585 -20.13 -21.49 -20.47
C TYR A 585 -19.58 -20.91 -19.19
N THR A 586 -18.93 -19.75 -19.27
CA THR A 586 -18.23 -19.15 -18.12
C THR A 586 -18.61 -17.68 -17.97
N TYR A 587 -19.21 -17.34 -16.84
CA TYR A 587 -19.64 -15.97 -16.57
C TYR A 587 -19.52 -15.60 -15.08
N GLU A 588 -19.41 -14.32 -14.82
CA GLU A 588 -19.50 -13.72 -13.49
C GLU A 588 -20.90 -13.15 -13.28
N LYS A 589 -21.41 -13.26 -12.04
CA LYS A 589 -22.73 -12.73 -11.65
C LYS A 589 -22.65 -12.13 -10.26
N GLY A 590 -23.10 -10.89 -10.11
CA GLY A 590 -23.21 -10.27 -8.78
C GLY A 590 -24.38 -10.83 -7.95
N ASN A 591 -24.42 -10.42 -6.68
CA ASN A 591 -25.41 -10.90 -5.70
C ASN A 591 -25.95 -9.74 -4.85
N PRO A 592 -27.16 -9.23 -5.11
CA PRO A 592 -27.74 -8.11 -4.36
C PRO A 592 -28.04 -8.44 -2.89
N ASN A 593 -28.03 -9.73 -2.53
CA ASN A 593 -28.32 -10.20 -1.17
C ASN A 593 -27.12 -10.23 -0.23
N LEU A 594 -25.94 -9.83 -0.70
CA LEU A 594 -24.73 -9.80 0.13
C LEU A 594 -24.91 -8.93 1.37
N LYS A 595 -24.46 -9.46 2.52
CA LYS A 595 -24.39 -8.75 3.80
C LYS A 595 -22.99 -8.23 4.03
N PRO A 596 -22.81 -7.14 4.80
CA PRO A 596 -21.48 -6.71 5.24
C PRO A 596 -20.82 -7.79 6.11
N GLN A 597 -19.52 -7.96 5.96
CA GLN A 597 -18.70 -8.79 6.84
C GLN A 597 -18.03 -7.97 7.93
N PHE A 598 -17.78 -8.58 9.09
CA PHE A 598 -17.16 -7.94 10.26
C PHE A 598 -15.92 -8.70 10.70
N ALA A 599 -14.84 -7.96 10.97
CA ALA A 599 -13.59 -8.53 11.45
C ALA A 599 -13.18 -7.96 12.81
N HIS A 600 -12.73 -8.83 13.70
CA HIS A 600 -12.03 -8.49 14.93
C HIS A 600 -10.57 -8.84 14.76
N ASN A 601 -9.69 -7.84 14.83
CA ASN A 601 -8.26 -7.99 14.67
C ASN A 601 -7.53 -7.69 15.98
N VAL A 602 -6.65 -8.60 16.40
CA VAL A 602 -5.73 -8.42 17.55
C VAL A 602 -4.31 -8.62 17.05
N GLU A 603 -3.40 -7.71 17.36
CA GLU A 603 -1.97 -7.84 17.03
C GLU A 603 -1.12 -7.48 18.24
N LEU A 604 -0.10 -8.30 18.50
CA LEU A 604 0.97 -8.03 19.46
C LEU A 604 2.29 -7.95 18.70
N SER A 605 2.92 -6.80 18.70
CA SER A 605 4.19 -6.54 18.04
C SER A 605 5.30 -6.27 19.05
N HIS A 606 6.47 -6.85 18.82
CA HIS A 606 7.71 -6.54 19.52
C HIS A 606 8.72 -5.96 18.53
N THR A 607 9.24 -4.77 18.82
CA THR A 607 10.28 -4.12 18.01
C THR A 607 11.58 -4.07 18.83
N PHE A 608 12.63 -4.70 18.29
CA PHE A 608 13.96 -4.73 18.87
C PHE A 608 14.87 -3.73 18.17
N LYS A 609 15.48 -2.82 18.92
CA LYS A 609 16.43 -1.77 18.46
C LYS A 609 15.94 -1.00 17.23
N GLY A 610 14.61 -0.91 17.01
CA GLY A 610 13.99 -0.18 15.91
C GLY A 610 14.17 -0.79 14.52
N PHE A 611 14.92 -1.89 14.35
CA PHE A 611 15.18 -2.51 13.05
C PHE A 611 14.54 -3.88 12.85
N LEU A 612 14.23 -4.61 13.92
CA LEU A 612 13.58 -5.93 13.88
C LEU A 612 12.22 -5.85 14.56
N THR A 613 11.15 -6.14 13.85
CA THR A 613 9.78 -6.21 14.39
C THR A 613 9.20 -7.59 14.17
N THR A 614 8.75 -8.23 15.24
CA THR A 614 7.99 -9.49 15.23
C THR A 614 6.56 -9.19 15.64
N THR A 615 5.57 -9.68 14.88
CA THR A 615 4.15 -9.47 15.17
C THR A 615 3.40 -10.79 15.18
N LEU A 616 2.68 -11.05 16.26
CA LEU A 616 1.65 -12.09 16.35
C LEU A 616 0.30 -11.47 16.01
N ASN A 617 -0.49 -12.14 15.19
CA ASN A 617 -1.80 -11.65 14.78
C ASN A 617 -2.87 -12.73 14.91
N TYR A 618 -4.08 -12.30 15.28
CA TYR A 618 -5.29 -13.10 15.27
C TYR A 618 -6.44 -12.29 14.68
N THR A 619 -7.18 -12.90 13.76
CA THR A 619 -8.37 -12.29 13.14
C THR A 619 -9.50 -13.28 13.09
N LYS A 620 -10.69 -12.84 13.48
CA LYS A 620 -11.95 -13.57 13.26
C LYS A 620 -12.85 -12.69 12.40
N THR A 621 -13.24 -13.20 11.23
CA THR A 621 -14.18 -12.55 10.32
C THR A 621 -15.48 -13.35 10.28
N THR A 622 -16.63 -12.68 10.38
CA THR A 622 -17.97 -13.26 10.24
C THR A 622 -18.62 -12.77 8.95
N ASP A 623 -19.50 -13.58 8.36
CA ASP A 623 -20.19 -13.30 7.10
C ASP A 623 -19.23 -12.96 5.95
N ILE A 624 -18.09 -13.67 5.88
CA ILE A 624 -17.05 -13.37 4.90
C ILE A 624 -17.60 -13.46 3.47
N ILE A 625 -17.35 -12.42 2.68
CA ILE A 625 -17.68 -12.35 1.26
C ILE A 625 -16.52 -12.98 0.48
N THR A 626 -16.83 -14.01 -0.28
CA THR A 626 -15.86 -14.67 -1.18
C THR A 626 -16.55 -15.11 -2.47
N GLU A 627 -15.76 -15.22 -3.53
CA GLU A 627 -16.22 -15.80 -4.78
C GLU A 627 -16.44 -17.29 -4.62
N VAL A 628 -17.54 -17.76 -5.13
CA VAL A 628 -17.96 -19.17 -5.14
C VAL A 628 -18.25 -19.58 -6.57
N LEU A 629 -17.77 -20.77 -6.94
CA LEU A 629 -18.10 -21.40 -8.20
C LEU A 629 -19.43 -22.14 -8.04
N GLU A 630 -20.32 -21.95 -9.02
CA GLU A 630 -21.55 -22.72 -9.18
C GLU A 630 -21.52 -23.36 -10.56
N GLN A 631 -21.78 -24.68 -10.63
CA GLN A 631 -21.87 -25.39 -11.89
C GLN A 631 -23.28 -25.91 -12.08
N LYS A 632 -23.82 -25.68 -13.30
CA LYS A 632 -25.03 -26.30 -13.79
C LYS A 632 -24.65 -27.37 -14.79
N VAL A 633 -25.01 -28.60 -14.52
CA VAL A 633 -24.73 -29.76 -15.39
C VAL A 633 -25.51 -29.61 -16.70
N ASP A 634 -26.78 -29.22 -16.61
CA ASP A 634 -27.62 -28.91 -17.76
C ASP A 634 -27.08 -27.60 -18.38
N GLY A 635 -26.53 -27.72 -19.61
CA GLY A 635 -25.94 -26.61 -20.34
C GLY A 635 -24.44 -26.40 -20.07
N ASN A 636 -23.81 -27.18 -19.13
CA ASN A 636 -22.37 -27.10 -18.80
C ASN A 636 -21.88 -25.70 -18.42
N GLU A 637 -22.72 -24.96 -17.70
CA GLU A 637 -22.40 -23.58 -17.30
C GLU A 637 -21.63 -23.55 -15.97
N THR A 638 -20.68 -22.66 -15.88
CA THR A 638 -19.98 -22.30 -14.65
C THR A 638 -20.13 -20.81 -14.38
N SER A 639 -20.73 -20.45 -13.27
CA SER A 639 -20.78 -19.08 -12.81
C SER A 639 -19.87 -18.85 -11.60
N VAL A 640 -19.28 -17.66 -11.56
CA VAL A 640 -18.56 -17.13 -10.39
C VAL A 640 -19.44 -16.08 -9.76
N SER A 641 -19.79 -16.24 -8.47
CA SER A 641 -20.64 -15.29 -7.77
C SER A 641 -20.13 -15.03 -6.36
N PRO A 642 -20.09 -13.76 -5.90
CA PRO A 642 -19.77 -13.47 -4.52
C PRO A 642 -20.90 -13.93 -3.58
N ARG A 643 -20.51 -14.60 -2.49
CA ARG A 643 -21.43 -15.07 -1.45
C ARG A 643 -20.89 -14.85 -0.06
N ASN A 644 -21.76 -14.68 0.91
CA ASN A 644 -21.37 -14.73 2.32
C ASN A 644 -21.24 -16.18 2.75
N ILE A 645 -20.04 -16.59 3.18
CA ILE A 645 -19.84 -17.84 3.91
C ILE A 645 -19.67 -17.53 5.40
N ALA A 646 -19.87 -18.51 6.30
CA ALA A 646 -20.13 -18.22 7.72
C ALA A 646 -18.96 -17.51 8.42
N SER A 647 -17.73 -18.00 8.30
CA SER A 647 -16.61 -17.39 9.03
C SER A 647 -15.23 -17.74 8.48
N GLN A 648 -14.28 -16.87 8.78
CA GLN A 648 -12.84 -17.10 8.63
C GLN A 648 -12.14 -16.87 9.96
N ARG A 649 -11.19 -17.74 10.29
CA ARG A 649 -10.20 -17.52 11.37
C ARG A 649 -8.81 -17.51 10.77
N GLN A 650 -8.03 -16.53 11.16
CA GLN A 650 -6.63 -16.43 10.78
C GLN A 650 -5.78 -16.16 12.02
N TYR A 651 -4.68 -16.86 12.15
CA TYR A 651 -3.61 -16.55 13.11
C TYR A 651 -2.25 -16.74 12.46
N GLY A 652 -1.28 -15.92 12.87
CA GLY A 652 0.01 -15.95 12.23
C GLY A 652 1.08 -15.15 12.96
N ILE A 653 2.29 -15.31 12.46
CA ILE A 653 3.47 -14.58 12.90
C ILE A 653 4.13 -13.90 11.70
N SER A 654 4.47 -12.63 11.85
CA SER A 654 5.26 -11.92 10.84
C SER A 654 6.51 -11.30 11.45
N VAL A 655 7.58 -11.28 10.65
CA VAL A 655 8.87 -10.69 11.00
C VAL A 655 9.24 -9.67 9.93
N SER A 656 9.62 -8.46 10.35
CA SER A 656 10.14 -7.40 9.48
C SER A 656 11.48 -6.95 10.01
N ALA A 657 12.52 -6.94 9.15
CA ALA A 657 13.84 -6.50 9.53
C ALA A 657 14.49 -5.63 8.43
N GLY A 658 15.08 -4.50 8.84
CA GLY A 658 15.88 -3.64 7.97
C GLY A 658 17.32 -3.58 8.51
N VAL A 659 18.21 -4.40 7.96
CA VAL A 659 19.57 -4.60 8.48
C VAL A 659 20.60 -3.88 7.60
N PRO A 660 21.33 -2.87 8.11
CA PRO A 660 22.50 -2.36 7.43
C PRO A 660 23.66 -3.36 7.61
N VAL A 661 23.78 -4.32 6.66
CA VAL A 661 24.79 -5.39 6.71
C VAL A 661 26.20 -4.81 6.63
N SER A 662 26.36 -3.76 5.81
CA SER A 662 27.61 -3.00 5.70
C SER A 662 27.33 -1.55 5.27
N LYS A 663 28.36 -0.70 5.17
CA LYS A 663 28.22 0.70 4.70
C LYS A 663 27.69 0.79 3.25
N TRP A 664 27.81 -0.27 2.47
CA TRP A 664 27.39 -0.33 1.06
C TRP A 664 26.24 -1.31 0.80
N TRP A 665 25.83 -2.12 1.78
CA TRP A 665 24.77 -3.13 1.64
C TRP A 665 23.73 -3.02 2.77
N THR A 666 22.45 -2.87 2.37
CA THR A 666 21.29 -2.94 3.27
C THR A 666 20.37 -4.04 2.82
N ALA A 667 19.98 -4.93 3.73
CA ALA A 667 19.01 -5.99 3.49
C ALA A 667 17.70 -5.67 4.23
N ASN A 668 16.57 -5.79 3.52
CA ASN A 668 15.23 -5.68 4.11
C ASN A 668 14.52 -7.01 3.90
N LEU A 669 14.11 -7.62 5.01
CA LEU A 669 13.36 -8.88 5.04
C LEU A 669 11.97 -8.62 5.59
N TRP A 670 10.98 -9.21 4.96
CA TRP A 670 9.67 -9.41 5.54
C TRP A 670 9.23 -10.86 5.32
N ALA A 671 8.81 -11.52 6.39
CA ALA A 671 8.30 -12.88 6.38
C ALA A 671 6.98 -12.93 7.15
N ASN A 672 6.01 -13.70 6.67
CA ASN A 672 4.73 -13.91 7.34
C ASN A 672 4.31 -15.36 7.16
N VAL A 673 4.08 -16.06 8.25
CA VAL A 673 3.52 -17.41 8.26
C VAL A 673 2.19 -17.36 8.99
N TYR A 674 1.12 -17.76 8.32
CA TYR A 674 -0.23 -17.68 8.86
C TYR A 674 -1.05 -18.90 8.45
N ASN A 675 -2.00 -19.26 9.30
CA ASN A 675 -3.02 -20.27 9.02
C ASN A 675 -4.34 -19.56 8.76
N ASN A 676 -4.96 -19.86 7.62
CA ASN A 676 -6.34 -19.49 7.30
C ASN A 676 -7.22 -20.70 7.40
N ASN A 677 -8.38 -20.55 8.03
CA ASN A 677 -9.43 -21.56 8.07
C ASN A 677 -10.77 -20.90 7.76
N TYR A 678 -11.43 -21.36 6.70
CA TYR A 678 -12.74 -20.94 6.24
C TYR A 678 -13.76 -22.01 6.59
N LYS A 679 -14.89 -21.60 7.20
CA LYS A 679 -16.01 -22.50 7.55
C LYS A 679 -17.31 -21.87 7.09
N GLY A 680 -18.18 -22.68 6.49
CA GLY A 680 -19.50 -22.22 6.08
C GLY A 680 -20.29 -23.25 5.30
N ILE A 681 -21.37 -22.78 4.69
CA ILE A 681 -22.20 -23.56 3.76
C ILE A 681 -22.01 -22.95 2.38
N VAL A 682 -21.62 -23.77 1.42
CA VAL A 682 -21.42 -23.39 0.01
C VAL A 682 -22.12 -24.44 -0.83
N ASN A 683 -23.02 -24.02 -1.72
CA ASN A 683 -23.82 -24.91 -2.57
C ASN A 683 -24.54 -26.03 -1.76
N ASN A 684 -25.09 -25.67 -0.59
CA ASN A 684 -25.77 -26.55 0.39
C ASN A 684 -24.86 -27.57 1.11
N ASP A 685 -23.56 -27.58 0.85
CA ASP A 685 -22.62 -28.45 1.54
C ASP A 685 -21.84 -27.70 2.63
N HIS A 686 -21.55 -28.39 3.72
CA HIS A 686 -20.62 -27.88 4.74
C HIS A 686 -19.19 -27.90 4.20
N VAL A 687 -18.58 -26.72 4.15
CA VAL A 687 -17.21 -26.53 3.69
C VAL A 687 -16.34 -26.09 4.87
N GLU A 688 -15.25 -26.81 5.11
CA GLU A 688 -14.18 -26.42 6.00
C GLU A 688 -12.84 -26.55 5.24
N ILE A 689 -12.27 -25.42 4.87
CA ILE A 689 -11.02 -25.37 4.08
C ILE A 689 -10.00 -24.54 4.86
N GLY A 690 -8.82 -25.13 5.09
CA GLY A 690 -7.74 -24.44 5.77
C GLY A 690 -6.37 -24.77 5.18
N ALA A 691 -5.43 -23.84 5.35
CA ALA A 691 -4.03 -24.05 5.03
C ALA A 691 -3.12 -23.08 5.80
N THR A 692 -1.90 -23.52 6.03
CA THR A 692 -0.80 -22.67 6.50
C THR A 692 -0.01 -22.17 5.29
N THR A 693 0.16 -20.85 5.20
CA THR A 693 0.82 -20.18 4.09
C THR A 693 1.99 -19.36 4.61
N GLY A 694 3.13 -19.45 3.94
CA GLY A 694 4.29 -18.58 4.14
C GLY A 694 4.41 -17.56 3.01
N GLN A 695 4.70 -16.31 3.35
CA GLN A 695 5.01 -15.23 2.40
C GLN A 695 6.33 -14.59 2.79
N PHE A 696 7.23 -14.42 1.83
CA PHE A 696 8.59 -13.93 2.04
C PHE A 696 8.91 -12.84 1.01
N ASN A 697 9.36 -11.69 1.49
CA ASN A 697 9.91 -10.60 0.68
C ASN A 697 11.33 -10.30 1.15
N LEU A 698 12.27 -10.29 0.25
CA LEU A 698 13.66 -9.91 0.49
C LEU A 698 14.08 -8.84 -0.50
N SER A 699 14.66 -7.74 -0.03
CA SER A 699 15.24 -6.69 -0.86
C SER A 699 16.64 -6.36 -0.38
N ASN A 700 17.63 -6.56 -1.24
CA ASN A 700 19.01 -6.19 -1.01
C ASN A 700 19.36 -4.94 -1.84
N GLN A 701 19.81 -3.90 -1.18
CA GLN A 701 20.22 -2.63 -1.78
C GLN A 701 21.71 -2.46 -1.65
N PHE A 702 22.40 -2.24 -2.77
CA PHE A 702 23.84 -2.09 -2.86
C PHE A 702 24.21 -0.69 -3.32
N LYS A 703 25.03 -0.01 -2.55
CA LYS A 703 25.60 1.29 -2.91
C LYS A 703 26.98 1.08 -3.53
N LEU A 704 27.04 1.04 -4.87
CA LEU A 704 28.24 0.77 -5.65
C LEU A 704 29.02 2.06 -5.95
N GLY A 705 29.34 2.84 -4.90
CA GLY A 705 30.01 4.11 -5.03
C GLY A 705 29.14 5.34 -4.78
N LYS A 706 29.56 6.53 -5.24
CA LYS A 706 28.85 7.80 -4.95
C LYS A 706 27.57 8.00 -5.77
N THR A 707 27.47 7.42 -6.96
CA THR A 707 26.41 7.72 -7.94
C THR A 707 25.67 6.49 -8.44
N VAL A 708 26.15 5.27 -8.15
CA VAL A 708 25.56 4.00 -8.63
C VAL A 708 24.95 3.24 -7.46
N ASN A 709 23.74 2.74 -7.66
CA ASN A 709 23.08 1.82 -6.72
C ASN A 709 22.50 0.64 -7.50
N ALA A 710 22.57 -0.54 -6.91
CA ALA A 710 21.94 -1.75 -7.42
C ALA A 710 20.94 -2.30 -6.41
N GLU A 711 20.01 -3.11 -6.87
CA GLU A 711 19.01 -3.80 -6.04
C GLU A 711 18.77 -5.21 -6.60
N LEU A 712 18.69 -6.16 -5.68
CA LEU A 712 18.20 -7.51 -5.91
C LEU A 712 17.04 -7.74 -4.95
N SER A 713 15.83 -7.97 -5.46
CA SER A 713 14.66 -8.24 -4.63
C SER A 713 13.90 -9.47 -5.10
N GLY A 714 13.25 -10.16 -4.17
CA GLY A 714 12.45 -11.34 -4.45
C GLY A 714 11.23 -11.42 -3.54
N PHE A 715 10.21 -12.06 -4.08
CA PHE A 715 8.98 -12.45 -3.39
C PHE A 715 8.77 -13.95 -3.60
N TYR A 716 8.34 -14.64 -2.54
CA TYR A 716 7.93 -16.05 -2.61
C TYR A 716 6.75 -16.30 -1.69
N ARG A 717 5.75 -17.05 -2.18
CA ARG A 717 4.61 -17.53 -1.42
C ARG A 717 4.52 -19.05 -1.54
N THR A 718 4.35 -19.71 -0.40
CA THR A 718 4.03 -21.15 -0.35
C THR A 718 2.58 -21.40 -0.75
N PRO A 719 2.16 -22.64 -1.00
CA PRO A 719 0.76 -22.95 -1.24
C PRO A 719 -0.14 -22.46 -0.12
N GLY A 720 -1.41 -22.18 -0.44
CA GLY A 720 -2.36 -21.65 0.54
C GLY A 720 -3.80 -21.70 0.07
N VAL A 721 -4.73 -21.15 0.89
CA VAL A 721 -6.15 -21.05 0.55
C VAL A 721 -6.61 -19.61 0.50
N GLU A 722 -7.47 -19.30 -0.48
CA GLU A 722 -8.16 -18.02 -0.66
C GLU A 722 -9.64 -18.31 -0.93
N GLY A 723 -10.49 -18.07 0.06
CA GLY A 723 -11.89 -18.52 -0.01
C GLY A 723 -11.98 -20.03 -0.22
N VAL A 724 -12.56 -20.45 -1.34
CA VAL A 724 -12.72 -21.87 -1.71
C VAL A 724 -11.60 -22.37 -2.66
N PHE A 725 -10.64 -21.53 -2.98
CA PHE A 725 -9.53 -21.86 -3.89
C PHE A 725 -8.27 -22.26 -3.14
N ARG A 726 -7.61 -23.33 -3.58
CA ARG A 726 -6.25 -23.72 -3.21
C ARG A 726 -5.29 -23.18 -4.28
N ILE A 727 -4.38 -22.30 -3.89
CA ILE A 727 -3.39 -21.68 -4.78
C ILE A 727 -2.03 -22.31 -4.50
N GLN A 728 -1.30 -22.69 -5.55
CA GLN A 728 0.04 -23.25 -5.45
C GLN A 728 1.09 -22.18 -5.14
N SER A 729 2.33 -22.61 -4.90
CA SER A 729 3.43 -21.69 -4.67
C SER A 729 3.80 -20.92 -5.92
N PHE A 730 4.13 -19.65 -5.73
CA PHE A 730 4.70 -18.81 -6.79
C PHE A 730 5.63 -17.75 -6.22
N GLY A 731 6.47 -17.19 -7.09
CA GLY A 731 7.39 -16.15 -6.67
C GLY A 731 8.00 -15.44 -7.86
N MET A 732 8.82 -14.42 -7.58
CA MET A 732 9.55 -13.68 -8.59
C MET A 732 10.85 -13.10 -8.03
N VAL A 733 11.82 -12.89 -8.90
CA VAL A 733 13.07 -12.19 -8.61
C VAL A 733 13.19 -10.96 -9.51
N ASN A 734 13.56 -9.83 -8.94
CA ASN A 734 13.75 -8.57 -9.65
C ASN A 734 15.17 -8.06 -9.43
N VAL A 735 15.75 -7.48 -10.47
CA VAL A 735 17.06 -6.82 -10.41
C VAL A 735 16.97 -5.40 -10.95
N GLY A 736 17.78 -4.49 -10.42
CA GLY A 736 17.80 -3.12 -10.88
C GLY A 736 19.15 -2.45 -10.61
N ILE A 737 19.54 -1.55 -11.51
CA ILE A 737 20.69 -0.67 -11.34
C ILE A 737 20.30 0.77 -11.67
N SER A 738 20.82 1.71 -10.91
CA SER A 738 20.55 3.13 -11.13
C SER A 738 21.84 3.94 -11.04
N LYS A 739 21.98 4.92 -11.95
CA LYS A 739 23.09 5.87 -11.97
C LYS A 739 22.57 7.30 -11.89
N GLN A 740 23.10 8.09 -10.99
CA GLN A 740 22.87 9.52 -10.95
C GLN A 740 23.71 10.20 -12.06
N VAL A 741 23.06 11.05 -12.83
CA VAL A 741 23.66 11.83 -13.94
C VAL A 741 23.37 13.31 -13.78
N LEU A 742 23.86 14.17 -14.67
CA LEU A 742 23.58 15.62 -14.67
C LEU A 742 23.88 16.29 -13.31
N LYS A 743 25.02 15.97 -12.70
CA LYS A 743 25.43 16.48 -11.38
C LYS A 743 24.38 16.22 -10.28
N GLY A 744 23.70 15.05 -10.32
CA GLY A 744 22.68 14.63 -9.36
C GLY A 744 21.26 15.13 -9.67
N LYS A 745 21.05 15.96 -10.67
CA LYS A 745 19.72 16.40 -11.11
C LYS A 745 18.98 15.35 -11.94
N GLY A 746 19.70 14.43 -12.59
CA GLY A 746 19.15 13.33 -13.37
C GLY A 746 19.46 11.98 -12.76
N SER A 747 18.67 10.98 -13.12
CA SER A 747 18.98 9.55 -12.86
C SER A 747 18.50 8.70 -14.03
N VAL A 748 19.33 7.77 -14.44
CA VAL A 748 18.99 6.69 -15.37
C VAL A 748 18.91 5.41 -14.58
N ARG A 749 17.89 4.60 -14.83
CA ARG A 749 17.68 3.32 -14.16
C ARG A 749 17.31 2.25 -15.16
N PHE A 750 17.94 1.11 -15.02
CA PHE A 750 17.61 -0.12 -15.71
C PHE A 750 17.09 -1.13 -14.68
N SER A 751 16.02 -1.88 -15.01
CA SER A 751 15.49 -2.93 -14.14
C SER A 751 14.89 -4.05 -14.96
N VAL A 752 14.96 -5.27 -14.40
CA VAL A 752 14.27 -6.45 -14.91
C VAL A 752 13.36 -6.96 -13.81
N ARG A 753 12.06 -6.98 -14.07
CA ARG A 753 11.05 -7.59 -13.22
C ARG A 753 10.90 -9.05 -13.62
N ASP A 754 10.67 -9.93 -12.65
CA ASP A 754 10.46 -11.37 -12.81
C ASP A 754 11.50 -12.01 -13.76
N LEU A 755 12.78 -11.88 -13.37
CA LEU A 755 13.94 -12.26 -14.16
C LEU A 755 13.83 -13.68 -14.76
N PHE A 756 13.27 -14.61 -13.96
CA PHE A 756 13.15 -16.03 -14.32
C PHE A 756 11.78 -16.41 -14.90
N TRP A 757 10.86 -15.43 -15.00
CA TRP A 757 9.48 -15.63 -15.46
C TRP A 757 8.72 -16.71 -14.68
N THR A 758 8.78 -16.58 -13.36
CA THR A 758 8.23 -17.54 -12.40
C THR A 758 6.93 -17.09 -11.74
N GLN A 759 6.42 -15.89 -12.08
CA GLN A 759 5.14 -15.38 -11.59
C GLN A 759 3.97 -16.03 -12.38
N LYS A 760 3.84 -17.36 -12.23
CA LYS A 760 2.72 -18.16 -12.73
C LYS A 760 1.83 -18.54 -11.57
N ILE A 761 0.52 -18.59 -11.78
CA ILE A 761 -0.46 -18.88 -10.73
C ILE A 761 -1.23 -20.11 -11.11
N ASP A 762 -1.05 -21.17 -10.33
CA ASP A 762 -1.80 -22.41 -10.45
C ASP A 762 -2.74 -22.53 -9.26
N GLY A 763 -3.96 -22.99 -9.51
CA GLY A 763 -4.95 -23.15 -8.45
C GLY A 763 -5.99 -24.20 -8.76
N SER A 764 -6.74 -24.58 -7.74
CA SER A 764 -7.87 -25.51 -7.85
C SER A 764 -8.97 -25.20 -6.84
N SER A 765 -10.17 -25.58 -7.18
CA SER A 765 -11.33 -25.52 -6.29
C SER A 765 -12.05 -26.86 -6.33
N ARG A 766 -12.14 -27.52 -5.17
CA ARG A 766 -12.75 -28.85 -5.05
C ARG A 766 -13.62 -28.89 -3.83
N PHE A 767 -14.92 -28.86 -4.03
CA PHE A 767 -15.94 -29.00 -3.00
C PHE A 767 -17.29 -29.30 -3.66
N SER A 768 -18.20 -29.96 -2.94
CA SER A 768 -19.54 -30.32 -3.44
C SER A 768 -19.47 -31.10 -4.77
N ASN A 769 -19.96 -30.53 -5.85
CA ASN A 769 -19.88 -31.06 -7.21
C ASN A 769 -18.86 -30.30 -8.09
N ILE A 770 -18.03 -29.44 -7.49
CA ILE A 770 -17.01 -28.67 -8.17
C ILE A 770 -15.68 -29.42 -8.15
N ASP A 771 -15.09 -29.67 -9.31
CA ASP A 771 -13.69 -30.07 -9.49
C ASP A 771 -13.13 -29.24 -10.65
N ALA A 772 -12.46 -28.14 -10.31
CA ALA A 772 -11.87 -27.22 -11.26
C ALA A 772 -10.40 -26.94 -10.90
N ALA A 773 -9.54 -26.90 -11.90
CA ALA A 773 -8.15 -26.47 -11.78
C ALA A 773 -7.85 -25.41 -12.85
N PHE A 774 -6.93 -24.51 -12.56
CA PHE A 774 -6.51 -23.48 -13.50
C PHE A 774 -5.04 -23.18 -13.42
N GLN A 775 -4.47 -22.77 -14.54
CA GLN A 775 -3.13 -22.24 -14.66
C GLN A 775 -3.18 -20.88 -15.36
N GLN A 776 -2.47 -19.89 -14.83
CA GLN A 776 -2.43 -18.55 -15.37
C GLN A 776 -0.99 -18.06 -15.58
N GLU A 777 -0.70 -17.59 -16.80
CA GLU A 777 0.56 -16.97 -17.19
C GLU A 777 0.34 -15.52 -17.63
N ARG A 778 1.23 -14.60 -17.20
CA ARG A 778 1.14 -13.16 -17.47
C ARG A 778 2.40 -12.60 -18.11
N ASP A 779 2.28 -11.40 -18.70
CA ASP A 779 3.43 -10.61 -19.17
C ASP A 779 4.19 -10.00 -17.96
N SER A 780 4.79 -10.87 -17.14
CA SER A 780 5.41 -10.51 -15.86
C SER A 780 6.89 -10.14 -16.01
N ARG A 781 7.63 -10.75 -16.97
CA ARG A 781 9.03 -10.45 -17.23
C ARG A 781 9.17 -9.20 -18.10
N VAL A 782 9.60 -8.09 -17.47
CA VAL A 782 9.69 -6.79 -18.13
C VAL A 782 11.06 -6.17 -17.91
N TYR A 783 11.73 -5.85 -19.02
CA TYR A 783 12.97 -5.06 -19.06
C TYR A 783 12.60 -3.58 -19.17
N SER A 784 13.12 -2.72 -18.28
CA SER A 784 12.72 -1.33 -18.26
C SER A 784 13.91 -0.38 -18.17
N VAL A 785 13.86 0.71 -18.94
CA VAL A 785 14.76 1.85 -18.84
C VAL A 785 13.96 3.07 -18.47
N ASN A 786 14.45 3.82 -17.48
CA ASN A 786 13.76 5.01 -16.99
C ASN A 786 14.75 6.16 -16.80
N PHE A 787 14.37 7.34 -17.28
CA PHE A 787 15.08 8.59 -17.05
C PHE A 787 14.22 9.52 -16.20
N THR A 788 14.82 10.09 -15.16
CA THR A 788 14.15 11.07 -14.30
C THR A 788 15.02 12.31 -14.20
N TYR A 789 14.44 13.49 -14.44
CA TYR A 789 15.07 14.78 -14.28
C TYR A 789 14.37 15.63 -13.22
N ARG A 790 15.15 16.17 -12.28
CA ARG A 790 14.65 17.03 -11.21
C ARG A 790 15.19 18.44 -11.38
N PHE A 791 14.31 19.42 -11.33
CA PHE A 791 14.65 20.82 -11.40
C PHE A 791 14.06 21.59 -10.23
N SER A 792 14.81 22.58 -9.72
CA SER A 792 14.33 23.45 -8.65
C SER A 792 15.06 24.78 -8.71
N LYS A 793 14.32 25.87 -8.43
CA LYS A 793 14.89 27.20 -8.20
C LYS A 793 14.13 27.84 -7.05
N GLY A 794 14.83 28.10 -5.94
CA GLY A 794 14.23 28.70 -4.74
C GLY A 794 15.02 28.36 -3.48
N LYS A 795 14.74 29.06 -2.39
CA LYS A 795 15.35 28.81 -1.08
C LYS A 795 14.54 27.74 -0.33
N ALA A 796 15.21 26.72 0.15
CA ALA A 796 14.64 25.79 1.11
C ALA A 796 14.45 26.54 2.45
N ASN A 797 13.26 27.05 2.70
CA ASN A 797 12.92 27.51 4.05
C ASN A 797 12.54 26.29 4.86
N GLY A 798 13.14 26.12 6.05
CA GLY A 798 12.83 25.09 7.03
C GLY A 798 11.41 25.25 7.58
N VAL A 799 10.41 25.08 6.74
CA VAL A 799 9.03 25.04 7.14
C VAL A 799 8.70 23.61 7.55
N LYS A 800 8.31 23.42 8.80
CA LYS A 800 7.86 22.14 9.37
C LYS A 800 6.96 21.40 8.39
N ARG A 801 7.31 20.12 8.12
CA ARG A 801 6.52 19.21 7.29
C ARG A 801 5.05 19.28 7.70
N ARG A 802 4.17 19.60 6.75
CA ARG A 802 2.77 19.23 6.85
C ARG A 802 2.68 17.72 6.62
N ALA A 803 2.60 17.02 7.70
CA ALA A 803 2.07 15.69 7.68
C ALA A 803 0.53 15.78 7.74
N SER A 804 -0.17 14.74 7.24
CA SER A 804 -1.53 14.49 7.73
C SER A 804 -1.54 14.68 9.25
N SER A 805 -2.61 15.19 9.83
CA SER A 805 -2.74 15.64 11.22
C SER A 805 -2.10 14.77 12.33
N ALA A 806 -1.59 13.58 12.03
CA ALA A 806 -0.93 12.68 12.96
C ALA A 806 0.61 12.69 12.90
N SER A 807 1.26 13.23 11.88
CA SER A 807 2.72 13.04 11.72
C SER A 807 3.57 14.15 12.37
N ASP A 808 3.03 15.32 12.67
CA ASP A 808 3.77 16.37 13.39
C ASP A 808 3.89 16.06 14.89
N GLU A 809 2.95 15.31 15.44
CA GLU A 809 2.93 14.93 16.84
C GLU A 809 3.69 13.63 17.12
N GLN A 810 3.78 12.73 16.15
CA GLN A 810 4.67 11.57 16.23
C GLN A 810 6.15 11.96 16.20
N ASN A 811 6.51 13.10 15.59
CA ASN A 811 7.87 13.66 15.70
C ASN A 811 8.12 14.37 17.04
N ARG A 812 7.10 14.63 17.87
CA ARG A 812 7.21 15.18 19.21
C ARG A 812 7.20 14.13 20.31
N ILE A 813 6.90 12.87 20.01
CA ILE A 813 7.35 11.75 20.81
C ILE A 813 8.82 11.51 20.44
N LYS A 814 9.66 12.51 20.71
CA LYS A 814 11.04 12.25 20.98
C LYS A 814 11.02 11.36 22.23
N VAL A 815 11.24 10.08 22.04
CA VAL A 815 11.96 9.32 23.01
C VAL A 815 13.22 10.17 23.22
N ASP A 816 13.26 10.85 24.32
CA ASP A 816 14.45 11.55 24.78
C ASP A 816 15.54 10.48 24.74
N ASN A 817 16.38 10.53 23.69
CA ASN A 817 17.64 9.85 23.71
C ASN A 817 18.47 10.61 24.74
N GLY A 818 18.07 10.42 25.99
CA GLY A 818 18.91 10.76 27.10
C GLY A 818 20.27 10.13 26.84
N ASN A 819 21.28 10.98 26.77
CA ASN A 819 22.68 10.61 26.69
C ASN A 819 23.03 9.35 27.46
#